data_26dff0754ca7c3a7fc34e6dec975dc88
#
_entry.id   26dff0754ca7c3a7fc34e6dec975dc88
#
_cell.length_a   1.000
_cell.length_b   1.000
_cell.length_c   1.000
_cell.angle_alpha   90.00
_cell.angle_beta   90.00
_cell.angle_gamma   90.00
#
_symmetry.space_group_name_H-M   'P 1'
#
loop_
_entity.id
_entity.type
_entity.pdbx_description
1 polymer ?
#
loop_
_entity_poly.entity_id
_entity_poly.type
_entity_poly.pdbx_seq_one_letter_code
_entity_poly.pdbx_strand_id
1 'polypeptide(L)'
;MNKEKIIIKPQVRLYKNKIAALVPLFLFCSPLLWAQKTDTIYNHLDSVIVSSRNFKISQAKNPYAVSTLDQREIRKANARTTPEALMGTAGVFLQKTNHGGGSAFIRGLTGNQTLLVIDGVRLNNATYRYGPNQYLNTIDMFTIEKIDVLKGIGAIEYGSDAMGGVIQLSTKSANTNDINSFKLSNTSKFLSSQMERTNRTEVNYASKSWGIVSGISLKKFGDIMGGETIGIQAPTGYREKNYNIKAILKISDRQEIIFSTQNTIQKNIPIYHKVVLENFKSNQVDKQVHNLNYLKYKYRGSVKLISEIIATISKQRSIENRSNQKNNASILRRERDTVHTNGLTAEIISKPTSYWTFNTGMDIYADIVNSKTTELNAGTNTQINKRGLYPNGSKYNNNSLFNIHYFNLGNITIITGLRYNFLNIRLRDSAVGDVTIKPSALVTNYGVNYKINKNNFIYGSISTGYRAPNIDDLGTLGIVDFRYEIPSYNLKPEKSKNIEVGYKFTSTKNDLTVSLFRMDLKDVIARVQEPGQVINGYNVYAKKNIETSYIKGAEFSFSRMLTSNLIFYSNATYTFGQNVTKNEPMRRMPPFFGQNKLSWHLKKTSIAIRHQFAGKQDRLAKGDIDDNRIGKQGTNEWNTCNIDASYTWKQIELNISAINIFNENYKTHGSGVYGMGRALGLSINWHL
;
A
#
# COMPACT_ATOMS: atom_id res chain seq x y z
N MET A 1 59.11 17.27 -19.15
CA MET A 1 58.42 17.63 -20.41
C MET A 1 56.95 17.47 -20.20
N ASN A 2 56.27 18.56 -20.34
CA ASN A 2 54.84 18.90 -20.38
C ASN A 2 53.80 18.01 -19.70
N LYS A 3 53.32 18.50 -18.56
CA LYS A 3 52.06 18.15 -17.91
C LYS A 3 50.97 19.01 -18.49
N GLU A 4 50.06 18.45 -19.26
CA GLU A 4 48.80 19.12 -19.61
C GLU A 4 47.79 18.94 -18.47
N LYS A 5 47.41 20.09 -17.88
CA LYS A 5 46.32 20.19 -16.91
C LYS A 5 44.99 20.26 -17.68
N ILE A 6 44.19 19.20 -17.60
CA ILE A 6 42.77 19.24 -18.04
C ILE A 6 41.98 19.98 -16.96
N ILE A 7 41.58 21.21 -17.25
CA ILE A 7 40.68 22.01 -16.44
C ILE A 7 39.24 21.62 -16.81
N ILE A 8 38.59 20.82 -15.93
CA ILE A 8 37.16 20.58 -16.01
C ILE A 8 36.45 21.77 -15.34
N LYS A 9 35.82 22.62 -16.15
CA LYS A 9 34.93 23.68 -15.67
C LYS A 9 33.61 23.03 -15.24
N PRO A 10 33.04 23.32 -14.04
CA PRO A 10 31.73 22.84 -13.67
C PRO A 10 30.65 23.63 -14.41
N GLN A 11 29.88 22.98 -15.27
CA GLN A 11 28.63 23.52 -15.79
C GLN A 11 27.53 23.41 -14.70
N VAL A 12 27.56 24.35 -13.77
CA VAL A 12 26.45 24.56 -12.84
C VAL A 12 25.85 25.92 -13.20
N ARG A 13 24.84 25.90 -14.07
CA ARG A 13 23.87 27.01 -14.22
C ARG A 13 22.95 26.73 -15.41
N LEU A 14 21.73 26.21 -15.14
CA LEU A 14 20.59 26.49 -16.05
C LEU A 14 19.23 25.93 -15.57
N TYR A 15 19.14 25.40 -14.34
CA TYR A 15 17.87 24.77 -13.89
C TYR A 15 16.93 25.64 -13.03
N LYS A 16 17.40 26.79 -12.51
CA LYS A 16 16.53 27.69 -11.70
C LYS A 16 15.45 28.43 -12.48
N ASN A 17 15.57 28.55 -13.80
CA ASN A 17 14.68 29.40 -14.60
C ASN A 17 13.53 28.69 -15.32
N LYS A 18 13.45 27.34 -15.31
CA LYS A 18 12.38 26.65 -16.04
C LYS A 18 11.03 26.61 -15.28
N ILE A 19 11.05 26.68 -13.95
CA ILE A 19 9.82 26.73 -13.14
C ILE A 19 9.28 28.16 -13.05
N ALA A 20 10.15 29.16 -13.01
CA ALA A 20 9.75 30.59 -13.02
C ALA A 20 9.09 31.04 -14.32
N ALA A 21 9.38 30.38 -15.45
CA ALA A 21 8.79 30.71 -16.74
C ALA A 21 7.37 30.18 -16.96
N LEU A 22 6.91 29.23 -16.16
CA LEU A 22 5.53 28.70 -16.26
C LEU A 22 4.50 29.51 -15.44
N VAL A 23 4.93 30.27 -14.46
CA VAL A 23 4.05 31.12 -13.65
C VAL A 23 3.51 32.32 -14.44
N PRO A 24 4.29 33.03 -15.31
CA PRO A 24 3.74 34.12 -16.11
C PRO A 24 2.84 33.69 -17.29
N LEU A 25 3.00 32.47 -17.82
CA LEU A 25 2.17 31.98 -18.94
C LEU A 25 0.71 31.74 -18.55
N PHE A 26 0.44 31.51 -17.24
CA PHE A 26 -0.92 31.37 -16.70
C PHE A 26 -1.63 32.71 -16.43
N LEU A 27 -0.89 33.83 -16.38
CA LEU A 27 -1.47 35.16 -16.12
C LEU A 27 -1.93 35.90 -17.40
N PHE A 28 -1.58 35.42 -18.58
CA PHE A 28 -1.91 36.09 -19.87
C PHE A 28 -3.02 35.41 -20.69
N CYS A 29 -3.60 34.27 -20.23
CA CYS A 29 -4.74 33.64 -20.89
C CYS A 29 -6.05 33.93 -20.17
N SER A 30 -6.38 35.18 -19.97
CA SER A 30 -7.74 35.64 -19.75
C SER A 30 -8.00 36.84 -20.66
N PRO A 31 -8.86 36.81 -21.67
CA PRO A 31 -10.30 36.73 -21.46
C PRO A 31 -11.01 35.95 -22.60
N LEU A 32 -12.23 35.62 -22.35
CA LEU A 32 -13.30 35.08 -23.20
C LEU A 32 -13.79 33.70 -22.75
N LEU A 33 -14.32 33.64 -21.53
CA LEU A 33 -15.26 32.58 -21.18
C LEU A 33 -16.48 33.22 -20.56
N TRP A 34 -17.48 33.44 -21.38
CA TRP A 34 -18.84 33.69 -20.92
C TRP A 34 -19.31 32.45 -20.13
N ALA A 35 -19.43 32.62 -18.82
CA ALA A 35 -19.91 31.61 -17.93
C ALA A 35 -21.41 31.35 -18.16
N GLN A 36 -21.73 30.32 -18.90
CA GLN A 36 -23.06 29.73 -18.81
C GLN A 36 -23.15 29.02 -17.45
N LYS A 37 -24.04 29.53 -16.62
CA LYS A 37 -24.47 28.92 -15.36
C LYS A 37 -24.96 27.51 -15.64
N THR A 38 -24.21 26.50 -15.25
CA THR A 38 -24.67 25.12 -15.21
C THR A 38 -24.43 24.61 -13.81
N ASP A 39 -25.53 24.45 -13.09
CA ASP A 39 -25.59 23.83 -11.77
C ASP A 39 -25.15 22.36 -11.84
N THR A 40 -23.88 22.12 -11.76
CA THR A 40 -23.34 20.86 -11.23
C THR A 40 -22.70 21.22 -9.90
N ILE A 41 -23.53 21.27 -8.88
CA ILE A 41 -23.09 21.28 -7.49
C ILE A 41 -22.32 19.98 -7.29
N TYR A 42 -20.98 20.06 -7.33
CA TYR A 42 -20.15 19.06 -6.68
C TYR A 42 -20.40 19.21 -5.18
N ASN A 43 -21.41 18.52 -4.70
CA ASN A 43 -21.52 18.29 -3.27
C ASN A 43 -20.25 17.51 -2.89
N HIS A 44 -19.29 18.17 -2.23
CA HIS A 44 -18.40 17.49 -1.31
C HIS A 44 -19.30 16.91 -0.21
N LEU A 45 -19.91 15.79 -0.50
CA LEU A 45 -20.44 14.91 0.53
C LEU A 45 -19.26 14.63 1.44
N ASP A 46 -19.37 14.94 2.71
CA ASP A 46 -18.43 14.53 3.74
C ASP A 46 -17.95 13.13 3.40
N SER A 47 -16.66 12.97 3.05
CA SER A 47 -16.15 11.69 2.64
C SER A 47 -16.32 10.74 3.82
N VAL A 48 -17.22 9.78 3.65
CA VAL A 48 -17.55 8.84 4.71
C VAL A 48 -16.40 7.85 4.80
N ILE A 49 -15.68 7.89 5.92
CA ILE A 49 -14.57 6.97 6.17
C ILE A 49 -15.08 5.76 6.93
N VAL A 50 -14.61 4.60 6.56
CA VAL A 50 -14.76 3.39 7.35
C VAL A 50 -13.65 3.39 8.40
N SER A 51 -13.94 3.84 9.61
CA SER A 51 -12.96 3.88 10.71
C SER A 51 -12.81 2.55 11.44
N SER A 52 -13.84 1.72 11.45
CA SER A 52 -13.77 0.28 11.71
C SER A 52 -14.23 -0.46 10.45
N ARG A 53 -14.02 -1.77 10.37
CA ARG A 53 -14.38 -2.57 9.18
C ARG A 53 -15.76 -2.24 8.59
N ASN A 54 -16.68 -1.76 9.42
CA ASN A 54 -18.07 -1.52 9.01
C ASN A 54 -18.70 -0.26 9.61
N PHE A 55 -17.99 0.46 10.50
CA PHE A 55 -18.52 1.69 11.10
C PHE A 55 -18.07 2.92 10.32
N LYS A 56 -19.02 3.73 9.87
CA LYS A 56 -18.79 4.91 9.04
C LYS A 56 -18.80 6.18 9.88
N ILE A 57 -17.67 6.91 9.90
CA ILE A 57 -17.55 8.21 10.54
C ILE A 57 -17.23 9.27 9.47
N SER A 58 -17.80 10.45 9.58
CA SER A 58 -17.41 11.61 8.75
C SER A 58 -15.94 11.94 8.99
N GLN A 59 -15.22 12.27 7.92
CA GLN A 59 -13.79 12.63 7.99
C GLN A 59 -13.53 13.78 8.95
N ALA A 60 -14.41 14.77 8.99
CA ALA A 60 -14.30 15.92 9.88
C ALA A 60 -14.32 15.52 11.36
N LYS A 61 -15.18 14.57 11.75
CA LYS A 61 -15.34 14.09 13.14
C LYS A 61 -14.37 13.00 13.57
N ASN A 62 -13.62 12.42 12.62
CA ASN A 62 -12.67 11.36 12.93
C ASN A 62 -11.44 11.93 13.67
N PRO A 63 -11.07 11.41 14.87
CA PRO A 63 -9.91 11.89 15.63
C PRO A 63 -8.56 11.36 15.10
N TYR A 64 -8.47 11.06 13.80
CA TYR A 64 -7.26 10.53 13.17
C TYR A 64 -7.04 11.12 11.79
N ALA A 65 -5.77 11.08 11.32
CA ALA A 65 -5.42 11.38 9.94
C ALA A 65 -5.71 10.15 9.06
N VAL A 66 -6.61 10.32 8.09
CA VAL A 66 -6.93 9.29 7.09
C VAL A 66 -6.88 9.93 5.70
N SER A 67 -6.31 9.22 4.75
CA SER A 67 -6.35 9.59 3.33
C SER A 67 -7.22 8.60 2.56
N THR A 68 -8.12 9.12 1.76
CA THR A 68 -9.05 8.32 0.95
C THR A 68 -8.83 8.60 -0.52
N LEU A 69 -8.85 7.55 -1.33
CA LEU A 69 -8.89 7.61 -2.80
C LEU A 69 -10.13 6.87 -3.27
N ASP A 70 -10.99 7.56 -4.00
CA ASP A 70 -12.15 6.93 -4.63
C ASP A 70 -11.81 6.36 -6.01
N GLN A 71 -12.73 5.57 -6.57
CA GLN A 71 -12.58 4.95 -7.87
C GLN A 71 -12.39 5.98 -9.00
N ARG A 72 -13.02 7.16 -8.89
CA ARG A 72 -12.91 8.22 -9.90
C ARG A 72 -11.49 8.79 -9.93
N GLU A 73 -10.90 9.04 -8.77
CA GLU A 73 -9.52 9.51 -8.66
C GLU A 73 -8.53 8.47 -9.17
N ILE A 74 -8.71 7.20 -8.79
CA ILE A 74 -7.89 6.07 -9.25
C ILE A 74 -7.92 5.96 -10.79
N ARG A 75 -9.11 6.05 -11.42
CA ARG A 75 -9.26 6.00 -12.87
C ARG A 75 -8.63 7.21 -13.57
N LYS A 76 -8.87 8.43 -13.07
CA LYS A 76 -8.32 9.66 -13.66
C LYS A 76 -6.80 9.73 -13.55
N ALA A 77 -6.21 9.19 -12.49
CA ALA A 77 -4.76 9.09 -12.35
C ALA A 77 -4.13 8.11 -13.36
N ASN A 78 -4.96 7.33 -14.07
CA ASN A 78 -4.55 6.31 -15.04
C ASN A 78 -3.48 5.35 -14.49
N ALA A 79 -3.50 5.09 -13.16
CA ALA A 79 -2.57 4.20 -12.49
C ALA A 79 -2.57 2.80 -13.13
N ARG A 80 -1.42 2.14 -13.18
CA ARG A 80 -1.25 0.83 -13.80
C ARG A 80 -1.42 -0.31 -12.80
N THR A 81 -1.00 -0.06 -11.57
CA THR A 81 -1.00 -1.03 -10.48
C THR A 81 -1.52 -0.41 -9.19
N THR A 82 -1.96 -1.24 -8.25
CA THR A 82 -2.47 -0.79 -6.95
C THR A 82 -1.46 0.03 -6.14
N PRO A 83 -0.16 -0.36 -6.07
CA PRO A 83 0.83 0.54 -5.46
C PRO A 83 0.91 1.90 -6.14
N GLU A 84 0.84 1.95 -7.46
CA GLU A 84 0.95 3.21 -8.20
C GLU A 84 -0.23 4.14 -7.96
N ALA A 85 -1.43 3.59 -7.73
CA ALA A 85 -2.60 4.38 -7.37
C ALA A 85 -2.41 5.18 -6.07
N LEU A 86 -1.52 4.74 -5.18
CA LEU A 86 -1.19 5.43 -3.94
C LEU A 86 -0.14 6.55 -4.10
N MET A 87 0.49 6.69 -5.27
CA MET A 87 1.46 7.78 -5.50
C MET A 87 0.77 9.14 -5.40
N GLY A 88 1.36 10.05 -4.61
CA GLY A 88 0.80 11.38 -4.35
C GLY A 88 -0.29 11.41 -3.29
N THR A 89 -0.57 10.28 -2.61
CA THR A 89 -1.44 10.27 -1.43
C THR A 89 -0.71 10.87 -0.24
N ALA A 90 -1.36 11.78 0.49
CA ALA A 90 -0.77 12.41 1.67
C ALA A 90 -0.35 11.35 2.71
N GLY A 91 0.89 11.42 3.20
CA GLY A 91 1.45 10.49 4.20
C GLY A 91 1.87 9.13 3.64
N VAL A 92 1.83 8.92 2.32
CA VAL A 92 2.24 7.65 1.69
C VAL A 92 3.38 7.88 0.72
N PHE A 93 4.53 7.30 1.00
CA PHE A 93 5.68 7.26 0.09
C PHE A 93 5.76 5.90 -0.58
N LEU A 94 6.09 5.85 -1.87
CA LEU A 94 6.16 4.60 -2.61
C LEU A 94 7.58 4.28 -3.05
N GLN A 95 8.08 3.11 -2.67
CA GLN A 95 9.31 2.53 -3.18
C GLN A 95 9.00 1.49 -4.26
N LYS A 96 9.76 1.46 -5.37
CA LYS A 96 9.56 0.50 -6.48
C LYS A 96 10.75 -0.42 -6.65
N THR A 97 10.48 -1.68 -6.98
CA THR A 97 11.53 -2.71 -7.22
C THR A 97 11.55 -3.22 -8.64
N ASN A 98 10.45 -3.11 -9.37
CA ASN A 98 10.30 -3.42 -10.79
C ASN A 98 9.12 -2.62 -11.38
N HIS A 99 8.63 -2.98 -12.56
CA HIS A 99 7.56 -2.24 -13.23
C HIS A 99 6.30 -2.11 -12.36
N GLY A 100 5.79 -3.20 -11.80
CA GLY A 100 4.55 -3.22 -11.01
C GLY A 100 4.77 -3.26 -9.50
N GLY A 101 5.90 -3.82 -9.05
CA GLY A 101 6.20 -4.00 -7.64
C GLY A 101 6.45 -2.68 -6.94
N GLY A 102 5.70 -2.45 -5.86
CA GLY A 102 5.85 -1.26 -5.04
C GLY A 102 5.41 -1.51 -3.61
N SER A 103 6.15 -0.94 -2.67
CA SER A 103 5.83 -0.93 -1.25
C SER A 103 5.43 0.45 -0.81
N ALA A 104 4.28 0.55 -0.17
CA ALA A 104 3.83 1.77 0.48
C ALA A 104 4.50 1.91 1.85
N PHE A 105 5.09 3.07 2.09
CA PHE A 105 5.58 3.50 3.39
C PHE A 105 4.56 4.44 4.01
N ILE A 106 4.06 4.09 5.17
CA ILE A 106 3.17 4.95 5.97
C ILE A 106 3.98 5.42 7.17
N ARG A 107 4.22 6.73 7.26
CA ARG A 107 5.03 7.32 8.34
C ARG A 107 6.40 6.65 8.51
N GLY A 108 7.02 6.21 7.41
CA GLY A 108 8.33 5.55 7.41
C GLY A 108 8.32 4.05 7.68
N LEU A 109 7.18 3.44 8.01
CA LEU A 109 7.04 2.00 8.20
C LEU A 109 6.43 1.34 6.96
N THR A 110 6.85 0.11 6.67
CA THR A 110 6.43 -0.66 5.49
C THR A 110 6.54 -2.17 5.73
N GLY A 111 6.18 -2.95 4.74
CA GLY A 111 6.29 -4.41 4.79
C GLY A 111 5.32 -5.01 5.79
N ASN A 112 5.83 -5.87 6.68
CA ASN A 112 5.04 -6.49 7.73
C ASN A 112 4.72 -5.58 8.94
N GLN A 113 5.12 -4.30 8.89
CA GLN A 113 4.75 -3.25 9.85
C GLN A 113 3.58 -2.38 9.37
N THR A 114 3.06 -2.68 8.16
CA THR A 114 1.86 -2.06 7.57
C THR A 114 0.87 -3.16 7.19
N LEU A 115 -0.36 -3.02 7.64
CA LEU A 115 -1.39 -4.01 7.39
C LEU A 115 -2.17 -3.72 6.11
N LEU A 116 -2.34 -4.73 5.28
CA LEU A 116 -3.19 -4.70 4.09
C LEU A 116 -4.51 -5.42 4.39
N VAL A 117 -5.63 -4.81 4.03
CA VAL A 117 -6.98 -5.34 4.25
C VAL A 117 -7.81 -5.21 2.98
N ILE A 118 -8.53 -6.25 2.60
CA ILE A 118 -9.47 -6.25 1.46
C ILE A 118 -10.85 -6.60 1.99
N ASP A 119 -11.83 -5.71 1.82
CA ASP A 119 -13.22 -5.91 2.25
C ASP A 119 -13.34 -6.36 3.73
N GLY A 120 -12.42 -5.94 4.59
CA GLY A 120 -12.33 -6.33 6.00
C GLY A 120 -11.57 -7.63 6.27
N VAL A 121 -11.07 -8.32 5.23
CA VAL A 121 -10.23 -9.52 5.39
C VAL A 121 -8.75 -9.13 5.37
N ARG A 122 -7.99 -9.55 6.37
CA ARG A 122 -6.55 -9.35 6.49
C ARG A 122 -5.81 -10.08 5.36
N LEU A 123 -4.90 -9.39 4.68
CA LEU A 123 -4.06 -9.96 3.62
C LEU A 123 -2.71 -10.47 4.15
N ASN A 124 -2.11 -9.77 5.12
CA ASN A 124 -0.83 -10.15 5.70
C ASN A 124 -0.89 -11.57 6.27
N ASN A 125 0.03 -12.40 5.88
CA ASN A 125 0.15 -13.79 6.32
C ASN A 125 1.50 -14.05 7.03
N ALA A 126 1.69 -15.28 7.48
CA ALA A 126 2.83 -15.72 8.27
C ALA A 126 4.22 -15.55 7.61
N THR A 127 4.29 -15.25 6.31
CA THR A 127 5.55 -15.09 5.58
C THR A 127 5.78 -13.68 5.02
N TYR A 128 4.97 -12.69 5.43
CA TYR A 128 5.20 -11.31 5.05
C TYR A 128 6.51 -10.81 5.64
N ARG A 129 7.39 -10.32 4.76
CA ARG A 129 8.76 -9.95 5.12
C ARG A 129 8.84 -8.53 5.67
N TYR A 130 9.82 -8.33 6.54
CA TYR A 130 10.24 -7.00 6.96
C TYR A 130 10.83 -6.20 5.79
N GLY A 131 10.51 -4.91 5.75
CA GLY A 131 10.97 -4.01 4.69
C GLY A 131 10.13 -4.10 3.41
N PRO A 132 10.57 -3.46 2.33
CA PRO A 132 9.79 -3.40 1.09
C PRO A 132 9.48 -4.76 0.51
N ASN A 133 8.22 -4.98 0.19
CA ASN A 133 7.70 -6.18 -0.45
C ASN A 133 6.75 -5.82 -1.60
N GLN A 134 6.24 -6.82 -2.31
CA GLN A 134 5.43 -6.61 -3.51
C GLN A 134 3.98 -7.08 -3.34
N TYR A 135 3.54 -7.38 -2.12
CA TYR A 135 2.22 -8.03 -1.92
C TYR A 135 1.04 -7.11 -2.26
N LEU A 136 1.17 -5.80 -2.11
CA LEU A 136 0.15 -4.85 -2.54
C LEU A 136 -0.10 -4.93 -4.06
N ASN A 137 0.89 -5.33 -4.85
CA ASN A 137 0.75 -5.53 -6.30
C ASN A 137 -0.03 -6.79 -6.68
N THR A 138 -0.36 -7.67 -5.71
CA THR A 138 -1.20 -8.85 -5.96
C THR A 138 -2.70 -8.56 -5.92
N ILE A 139 -3.09 -7.30 -5.86
CA ILE A 139 -4.48 -6.83 -5.86
C ILE A 139 -4.73 -6.12 -7.18
N ASP A 140 -5.74 -6.57 -7.93
CA ASP A 140 -6.09 -5.93 -9.19
C ASP A 140 -6.75 -4.57 -8.95
N MET A 141 -6.10 -3.50 -9.38
CA MET A 141 -6.57 -2.12 -9.26
C MET A 141 -7.98 -1.92 -9.83
N PHE A 142 -8.35 -2.65 -10.88
CA PHE A 142 -9.67 -2.53 -11.50
C PHE A 142 -10.82 -3.03 -10.62
N THR A 143 -10.52 -3.88 -9.64
CA THR A 143 -11.53 -4.36 -8.68
C THR A 143 -11.83 -3.36 -7.58
N ILE A 144 -10.97 -2.35 -7.39
CA ILE A 144 -11.01 -1.42 -6.27
C ILE A 144 -12.05 -0.32 -6.54
N GLU A 145 -12.90 -0.08 -5.56
CA GLU A 145 -13.83 1.04 -5.50
C GLU A 145 -13.24 2.19 -4.68
N LYS A 146 -12.53 1.85 -3.58
CA LYS A 146 -12.01 2.82 -2.62
C LYS A 146 -10.77 2.29 -1.93
N ILE A 147 -9.80 3.17 -1.67
CA ILE A 147 -8.65 2.91 -0.81
C ILE A 147 -8.67 3.90 0.34
N ASP A 148 -8.70 3.40 1.57
CA ASP A 148 -8.51 4.19 2.79
C ASP A 148 -7.16 3.87 3.40
N VAL A 149 -6.35 4.90 3.68
CA VAL A 149 -5.07 4.78 4.37
C VAL A 149 -5.21 5.36 5.76
N LEU A 150 -5.29 4.49 6.77
CA LEU A 150 -5.33 4.85 8.18
C LEU A 150 -3.89 4.92 8.70
N LYS A 151 -3.49 6.07 9.27
CA LYS A 151 -2.10 6.35 9.62
C LYS A 151 -1.88 6.28 11.13
N GLY A 152 -0.89 5.48 11.56
CA GLY A 152 -0.49 5.35 12.97
C GLY A 152 -1.53 4.72 13.89
N ILE A 153 -2.66 4.29 13.36
CA ILE A 153 -3.75 3.62 14.06
C ILE A 153 -4.19 2.39 13.28
N GLY A 154 -5.05 1.57 13.85
CA GLY A 154 -5.64 0.42 13.18
C GLY A 154 -5.36 -0.89 13.89
N ALA A 155 -4.43 -0.90 14.85
CA ALA A 155 -4.13 -2.11 15.60
C ALA A 155 -5.33 -2.65 16.40
N ILE A 156 -6.23 -1.77 16.88
CA ILE A 156 -7.44 -2.20 17.56
C ILE A 156 -8.43 -2.80 16.56
N GLU A 157 -8.64 -2.11 15.45
CA GLU A 157 -9.65 -2.53 14.46
C GLU A 157 -9.22 -3.77 13.69
N TYR A 158 -7.91 -3.91 13.40
CA TYR A 158 -7.40 -4.90 12.46
C TYR A 158 -6.31 -5.83 13.02
N GLY A 159 -5.73 -5.51 14.18
CA GLY A 159 -4.78 -6.37 14.91
C GLY A 159 -3.32 -6.14 14.58
N SER A 160 -2.53 -7.22 14.65
CA SER A 160 -1.09 -7.22 14.41
C SER A 160 -0.70 -6.60 13.06
N ASP A 161 0.52 -6.09 12.94
CA ASP A 161 1.14 -5.51 11.74
C ASP A 161 0.66 -4.09 11.39
N ALA A 162 -0.33 -3.55 12.10
CA ALA A 162 -0.84 -2.19 11.88
C ALA A 162 -0.04 -1.13 12.67
N MET A 163 1.28 -1.27 12.78
CA MET A 163 2.13 -0.33 13.53
C MET A 163 2.26 1.02 12.80
N GLY A 164 2.57 0.99 11.51
CA GLY A 164 2.64 2.19 10.65
C GLY A 164 1.25 2.68 10.24
N GLY A 165 0.32 1.75 10.05
CA GLY A 165 -1.04 2.02 9.62
C GLY A 165 -1.65 0.85 8.87
N VAL A 166 -2.82 1.11 8.29
CA VAL A 166 -3.61 0.15 7.51
C VAL A 166 -3.92 0.71 6.14
N ILE A 167 -3.72 -0.08 5.10
CA ILE A 167 -4.24 0.17 3.76
C ILE A 167 -5.48 -0.72 3.58
N GLN A 168 -6.64 -0.11 3.67
CA GLN A 168 -7.91 -0.79 3.47
C GLN A 168 -8.41 -0.57 2.06
N LEU A 169 -8.65 -1.68 1.35
CA LEU A 169 -9.16 -1.71 0.00
C LEU A 169 -10.60 -2.21 0.02
N SER A 170 -11.51 -1.40 -0.46
CA SER A 170 -12.90 -1.81 -0.68
C SER A 170 -13.08 -2.13 -2.16
N THR A 171 -13.63 -3.30 -2.46
CA THR A 171 -13.86 -3.71 -3.84
C THR A 171 -15.25 -3.36 -4.32
N LYS A 172 -15.39 -3.17 -5.63
CA LYS A 172 -16.65 -2.87 -6.31
C LYS A 172 -17.75 -3.87 -5.93
N SER A 173 -18.96 -3.35 -5.85
CA SER A 173 -20.13 -4.11 -5.48
C SER A 173 -21.31 -3.70 -6.38
N ALA A 174 -22.19 -4.63 -6.72
CA ALA A 174 -23.40 -4.32 -7.43
C ALA A 174 -24.33 -3.46 -6.55
N ASN A 175 -24.95 -2.43 -7.14
CA ASN A 175 -25.91 -1.58 -6.44
C ASN A 175 -27.31 -2.19 -6.50
N THR A 176 -27.67 -2.96 -5.50
CA THR A 176 -28.99 -3.64 -5.44
C THR A 176 -30.17 -2.68 -5.15
N ASN A 177 -29.95 -1.38 -5.11
CA ASN A 177 -31.03 -0.38 -5.12
C ASN A 177 -31.47 -0.05 -6.55
N ASP A 178 -30.64 -0.35 -7.55
CA ASP A 178 -31.02 -0.21 -8.96
C ASP A 178 -31.94 -1.35 -9.36
N ILE A 179 -32.98 -1.02 -10.13
CA ILE A 179 -33.95 -2.02 -10.60
C ILE A 179 -33.44 -2.57 -11.94
N ASN A 180 -33.07 -3.86 -11.95
CA ASN A 180 -32.67 -4.61 -13.16
C ASN A 180 -31.70 -3.85 -14.08
N SER A 181 -30.57 -3.40 -13.49
CA SER A 181 -29.51 -2.76 -14.24
C SER A 181 -28.50 -3.79 -14.74
N PHE A 182 -28.16 -3.70 -16.02
CA PHE A 182 -27.06 -4.47 -16.63
C PHE A 182 -26.05 -3.50 -17.20
N LYS A 183 -24.78 -3.68 -16.85
CA LYS A 183 -23.67 -2.88 -17.36
C LYS A 183 -22.55 -3.81 -17.81
N LEU A 184 -22.17 -3.71 -19.06
CA LEU A 184 -20.98 -4.35 -19.62
C LEU A 184 -19.95 -3.25 -19.88
N SER A 185 -18.72 -3.45 -19.45
CA SER A 185 -17.65 -2.50 -19.71
C SER A 185 -16.39 -3.20 -20.19
N ASN A 186 -15.67 -2.52 -21.08
CA ASN A 186 -14.33 -2.92 -21.50
C ASN A 186 -13.38 -1.74 -21.38
N THR A 187 -12.23 -2.00 -20.73
CA THR A 187 -11.16 -1.02 -20.57
C THR A 187 -9.91 -1.54 -21.27
N SER A 188 -9.39 -0.78 -22.22
CA SER A 188 -8.12 -1.04 -22.89
C SER A 188 -7.14 0.07 -22.55
N LYS A 189 -5.93 -0.28 -22.05
CA LYS A 189 -4.89 0.67 -21.70
C LYS A 189 -3.60 0.38 -22.46
N PHE A 190 -2.96 1.44 -22.90
CA PHE A 190 -1.68 1.41 -23.61
C PHE A 190 -0.75 2.47 -23.04
N LEU A 191 0.51 2.13 -22.92
CA LEU A 191 1.57 3.07 -22.56
C LEU A 191 2.67 2.98 -23.62
N SER A 192 3.17 4.15 -24.02
CA SER A 192 4.23 4.28 -25.03
C SER A 192 5.45 3.40 -24.69
N SER A 193 6.34 3.19 -25.66
CA SER A 193 7.51 2.30 -25.52
C SER A 193 7.15 0.88 -25.09
N GLN A 194 5.94 0.43 -25.40
CA GLN A 194 5.40 -0.89 -25.05
C GLN A 194 5.39 -1.19 -23.55
N MET A 195 5.48 -0.16 -22.69
CA MET A 195 5.55 -0.32 -21.24
C MET A 195 4.27 -0.90 -20.63
N GLU A 196 3.10 -0.74 -21.27
CA GLU A 196 1.85 -1.40 -20.84
C GLU A 196 0.94 -1.72 -22.00
N ARG A 197 0.32 -2.91 -21.93
CA ARG A 197 -0.88 -3.31 -22.67
C ARG A 197 -1.79 -4.04 -21.70
N THR A 198 -2.94 -3.45 -21.43
CA THR A 198 -3.92 -3.98 -20.48
C THR A 198 -5.28 -4.01 -21.14
N ASN A 199 -6.01 -5.10 -20.93
CA ASN A 199 -7.43 -5.19 -21.28
C ASN A 199 -8.21 -5.77 -20.10
N ARG A 200 -9.35 -5.14 -19.77
CA ARG A 200 -10.30 -5.63 -18.78
C ARG A 200 -11.71 -5.62 -19.33
N THR A 201 -12.38 -6.74 -19.17
CA THR A 201 -13.83 -6.85 -19.37
C THR A 201 -14.52 -7.07 -18.04
N GLU A 202 -15.59 -6.32 -17.76
CA GLU A 202 -16.33 -6.38 -16.50
C GLU A 202 -17.84 -6.37 -16.79
N VAL A 203 -18.56 -7.24 -16.12
CA VAL A 203 -20.02 -7.31 -16.09
C VAL A 203 -20.49 -6.90 -14.70
N ASN A 204 -21.50 -6.03 -14.66
CA ASN A 204 -22.18 -5.65 -13.42
C ASN A 204 -23.70 -5.76 -13.68
N TYR A 205 -24.33 -6.66 -12.93
CA TYR A 205 -25.77 -6.82 -12.92
C TYR A 205 -26.31 -6.59 -11.52
N ALA A 206 -27.42 -5.88 -11.42
CA ALA A 206 -28.11 -5.66 -10.18
C ALA A 206 -29.62 -5.75 -10.33
N SER A 207 -30.26 -6.42 -9.39
CA SER A 207 -31.72 -6.44 -9.18
C SER A 207 -32.00 -6.05 -7.73
N LYS A 208 -33.29 -5.99 -7.34
CA LYS A 208 -33.68 -5.68 -5.96
C LYS A 208 -33.17 -6.70 -4.93
N SER A 209 -33.08 -7.97 -5.30
CA SER A 209 -32.76 -9.08 -4.36
C SER A 209 -31.35 -9.62 -4.53
N TRP A 210 -30.69 -9.42 -5.68
CA TRP A 210 -29.34 -9.90 -5.88
C TRP A 210 -28.57 -9.06 -6.91
N GLY A 211 -27.26 -9.14 -6.85
CA GLY A 211 -26.42 -8.49 -7.83
C GLY A 211 -25.05 -9.15 -7.92
N ILE A 212 -24.37 -8.95 -9.03
CA ILE A 212 -23.07 -9.53 -9.31
C ILE A 212 -22.17 -8.54 -10.04
N VAL A 213 -20.91 -8.46 -9.62
CA VAL A 213 -19.81 -7.83 -10.36
C VAL A 213 -18.79 -8.91 -10.68
N SER A 214 -18.47 -9.08 -11.96
CA SER A 214 -17.48 -10.06 -12.40
C SER A 214 -16.58 -9.44 -13.46
N GLY A 215 -15.29 -9.78 -13.45
CA GLY A 215 -14.39 -9.26 -14.47
C GLY A 215 -13.09 -10.05 -14.61
N ILE A 216 -12.48 -9.89 -15.79
CA ILE A 216 -11.19 -10.49 -16.15
C ILE A 216 -10.27 -9.38 -16.64
N SER A 217 -9.04 -9.34 -16.12
CA SER A 217 -7.97 -8.43 -16.56
C SER A 217 -6.80 -9.22 -17.11
N LEU A 218 -6.32 -8.83 -18.28
CA LEU A 218 -5.10 -9.35 -18.91
C LEU A 218 -4.12 -8.19 -19.05
N LYS A 219 -2.94 -8.29 -18.42
CA LYS A 219 -1.94 -7.22 -18.41
C LYS A 219 -0.58 -7.76 -18.87
N LYS A 220 0.07 -7.00 -19.73
CA LYS A 220 1.46 -7.20 -20.13
C LYS A 220 2.20 -5.89 -19.89
N PHE A 221 3.14 -5.93 -19.00
CA PHE A 221 4.06 -4.84 -18.73
C PHE A 221 5.38 -5.13 -19.44
N GLY A 222 5.87 -4.17 -20.22
CA GLY A 222 7.21 -4.19 -20.79
C GLY A 222 8.23 -3.60 -19.82
N ASP A 223 9.46 -3.46 -20.30
CA ASP A 223 10.52 -2.85 -19.50
C ASP A 223 10.31 -1.34 -19.35
N ILE A 224 10.72 -0.80 -18.19
CA ILE A 224 10.59 0.61 -17.90
C ILE A 224 11.59 1.41 -18.74
N MET A 225 11.11 2.40 -19.47
CA MET A 225 11.93 3.44 -20.06
C MET A 225 12.16 4.53 -19.01
N GLY A 226 13.40 4.74 -18.59
CA GLY A 226 13.81 5.79 -17.67
C GLY A 226 13.90 7.16 -18.33
N GLY A 227 14.05 8.21 -17.51
CA GLY A 227 14.23 9.59 -17.99
C GLY A 227 15.64 9.85 -18.48
N GLU A 228 15.79 10.94 -19.27
CA GLU A 228 17.06 11.40 -19.82
C GLU A 228 17.94 10.27 -20.41
N THR A 229 19.09 10.02 -19.81
CA THR A 229 20.11 9.06 -20.27
C THR A 229 19.94 7.65 -19.73
N ILE A 230 18.95 7.39 -18.87
CA ILE A 230 18.76 6.06 -18.23
C ILE A 230 18.38 4.98 -19.25
N GLY A 231 17.54 5.34 -20.24
CA GLY A 231 17.12 4.38 -21.27
C GLY A 231 16.26 3.23 -20.73
N ILE A 232 16.32 2.06 -21.40
CA ILE A 232 15.52 0.88 -21.05
C ILE A 232 16.13 0.17 -19.85
N GLN A 233 15.34 -0.03 -18.81
CA GLN A 233 15.69 -0.78 -17.61
C GLN A 233 15.22 -2.24 -17.74
N ALA A 234 15.98 -3.06 -18.44
CA ALA A 234 15.69 -4.48 -18.65
C ALA A 234 16.52 -5.37 -17.70
N PRO A 235 15.93 -6.41 -17.11
CA PRO A 235 14.51 -6.80 -17.18
C PRO A 235 13.69 -6.15 -16.05
N THR A 236 12.54 -5.53 -16.38
CA THR A 236 11.58 -5.03 -15.37
C THR A 236 10.14 -5.41 -15.69
N GLY A 237 9.88 -5.87 -16.92
CA GLY A 237 8.55 -6.23 -17.40
C GLY A 237 8.07 -7.59 -16.87
N TYR A 238 6.74 -7.80 -16.84
CA TYR A 238 6.11 -9.06 -16.43
C TYR A 238 4.71 -9.20 -17.02
N ARG A 239 4.05 -10.33 -16.77
CA ARG A 239 2.65 -10.59 -17.18
C ARG A 239 1.76 -10.84 -15.99
N GLU A 240 0.51 -10.37 -16.09
CA GLU A 240 -0.49 -10.52 -15.04
C GLU A 240 -1.85 -10.90 -15.61
N LYS A 241 -2.53 -11.83 -14.93
CA LYS A 241 -3.90 -12.23 -15.21
C LYS A 241 -4.71 -12.20 -13.92
N ASN A 242 -5.85 -11.50 -13.94
CA ASN A 242 -6.75 -11.41 -12.80
C ASN A 242 -8.15 -11.83 -13.20
N TYR A 243 -8.88 -12.39 -12.25
CA TYR A 243 -10.33 -12.55 -12.35
C TYR A 243 -10.96 -12.35 -10.96
N ASN A 244 -12.17 -11.82 -10.97
CA ASN A 244 -12.94 -11.60 -9.75
C ASN A 244 -14.43 -11.83 -10.00
N ILE A 245 -15.11 -12.27 -8.95
CA ILE A 245 -16.57 -12.32 -8.87
C ILE A 245 -16.94 -11.82 -7.46
N LYS A 246 -17.91 -10.92 -7.37
CA LYS A 246 -18.54 -10.53 -6.11
C LYS A 246 -20.04 -10.53 -6.31
N ALA A 247 -20.72 -11.39 -5.58
CA ALA A 247 -22.18 -11.54 -5.63
C ALA A 247 -22.78 -11.14 -4.28
N ILE A 248 -23.92 -10.45 -4.36
CA ILE A 248 -24.72 -10.04 -3.21
C ILE A 248 -26.09 -10.67 -3.34
N LEU A 249 -26.59 -11.26 -2.26
CA LEU A 249 -27.94 -11.78 -2.12
C LEU A 249 -28.60 -11.11 -0.92
N LYS A 250 -29.66 -10.36 -1.14
CA LYS A 250 -30.53 -9.84 -0.10
C LYS A 250 -31.61 -10.89 0.17
N ILE A 251 -31.52 -11.56 1.31
CA ILE A 251 -32.53 -12.53 1.79
C ILE A 251 -33.78 -11.76 2.24
N SER A 252 -33.56 -10.59 2.85
CA SER A 252 -34.60 -9.65 3.27
C SER A 252 -33.98 -8.24 3.36
N ASP A 253 -34.78 -7.23 3.71
CA ASP A 253 -34.28 -5.85 3.95
C ASP A 253 -33.26 -5.79 5.09
N ARG A 254 -33.22 -6.80 5.95
CA ARG A 254 -32.33 -6.89 7.10
C ARG A 254 -31.18 -7.88 6.94
N GLN A 255 -31.22 -8.75 5.94
CA GLN A 255 -30.26 -9.83 5.79
C GLN A 255 -29.63 -9.84 4.41
N GLU A 256 -28.32 -9.87 4.39
CA GLU A 256 -27.50 -9.85 3.18
C GLU A 256 -26.38 -10.89 3.28
N ILE A 257 -26.22 -11.68 2.22
CA ILE A 257 -25.06 -12.55 2.04
C ILE A 257 -24.21 -11.99 0.89
N ILE A 258 -22.90 -11.90 1.10
CA ILE A 258 -21.94 -11.48 0.10
C ILE A 258 -20.92 -12.60 -0.10
N PHE A 259 -20.84 -13.12 -1.32
CA PHE A 259 -19.77 -14.01 -1.75
C PHE A 259 -18.77 -13.24 -2.59
N SER A 260 -17.47 -13.47 -2.40
CA SER A 260 -16.43 -12.89 -3.26
C SER A 260 -15.30 -13.88 -3.50
N THR A 261 -14.82 -13.91 -4.74
CA THR A 261 -13.59 -14.57 -5.13
C THR A 261 -12.74 -13.60 -5.94
N GLN A 262 -11.45 -13.53 -5.62
CA GLN A 262 -10.46 -12.71 -6.32
C GLN A 262 -9.22 -13.56 -6.55
N ASN A 263 -8.67 -13.49 -7.75
CA ASN A 263 -7.46 -14.22 -8.09
C ASN A 263 -6.53 -13.33 -8.93
N THR A 264 -5.28 -13.24 -8.51
CA THR A 264 -4.20 -12.59 -9.24
C THR A 264 -3.10 -13.60 -9.51
N ILE A 265 -2.67 -13.71 -10.75
CA ILE A 265 -1.58 -14.56 -11.20
C ILE A 265 -0.59 -13.70 -11.95
N GLN A 266 0.60 -13.55 -11.41
CA GLN A 266 1.72 -12.86 -12.04
C GLN A 266 2.80 -13.87 -12.43
N LYS A 267 3.46 -13.64 -13.58
CA LYS A 267 4.51 -14.53 -14.11
C LYS A 267 5.71 -13.73 -14.56
N ASN A 268 6.90 -14.32 -14.33
CA ASN A 268 8.19 -13.81 -14.76
C ASN A 268 8.44 -12.39 -14.27
N ILE A 269 8.34 -12.18 -12.94
CA ILE A 269 8.53 -10.88 -12.31
C ILE A 269 10.00 -10.73 -11.94
N PRO A 270 10.79 -9.96 -12.69
CA PRO A 270 12.22 -9.85 -12.45
C PRO A 270 12.52 -8.98 -11.23
N ILE A 271 13.63 -9.29 -10.56
CA ILE A 271 14.20 -8.44 -9.51
C ILE A 271 15.40 -7.71 -10.12
N TYR A 272 15.10 -6.59 -10.78
CA TYR A 272 16.02 -5.83 -11.63
C TYR A 272 17.38 -5.56 -10.99
N HIS A 273 17.40 -4.99 -9.78
CA HIS A 273 18.65 -4.63 -9.11
C HIS A 273 19.56 -5.85 -8.83
N LYS A 274 18.99 -7.04 -8.63
CA LYS A 274 19.77 -8.28 -8.45
C LYS A 274 20.54 -8.65 -9.72
N VAL A 275 19.88 -8.50 -10.87
CA VAL A 275 20.49 -8.80 -12.17
C VAL A 275 21.55 -7.76 -12.54
N VAL A 276 21.26 -6.47 -12.32
CA VAL A 276 22.12 -5.38 -12.79
C VAL A 276 23.23 -5.01 -11.79
N LEU A 277 22.98 -5.14 -10.47
CA LEU A 277 23.91 -4.69 -9.43
C LEU A 277 24.57 -5.83 -8.64
N GLU A 278 24.10 -7.09 -8.75
CA GLU A 278 24.48 -8.16 -7.83
C GLU A 278 24.98 -9.45 -8.50
N ASN A 279 25.48 -9.37 -9.71
CA ASN A 279 26.08 -10.51 -10.42
C ASN A 279 25.16 -11.74 -10.57
N PHE A 280 23.86 -11.53 -10.79
CA PHE A 280 22.92 -12.60 -11.14
C PHE A 280 22.69 -12.64 -12.65
N LYS A 281 22.79 -13.85 -13.24
CA LYS A 281 22.34 -14.13 -14.61
C LYS A 281 20.82 -14.01 -14.71
N SER A 282 20.12 -14.49 -13.68
CA SER A 282 18.67 -14.35 -13.53
C SER A 282 18.30 -14.32 -12.05
N ASN A 283 17.35 -13.46 -11.68
CA ASN A 283 16.72 -13.44 -10.36
C ASN A 283 15.29 -12.92 -10.53
N GLN A 284 14.31 -13.77 -10.28
CA GLN A 284 12.91 -13.46 -10.55
C GLN A 284 11.93 -14.25 -9.67
N VAL A 285 10.72 -13.75 -9.58
CA VAL A 285 9.56 -14.52 -9.15
C VAL A 285 8.91 -15.12 -10.40
N ASP A 286 9.09 -16.43 -10.63
CA ASP A 286 8.57 -17.12 -11.81
C ASP A 286 7.04 -17.09 -11.84
N LYS A 287 6.43 -17.26 -10.67
CA LYS A 287 4.98 -17.22 -10.49
C LYS A 287 4.62 -16.72 -9.09
N GLN A 288 3.81 -15.69 -9.04
CA GLN A 288 3.16 -15.22 -7.83
C GLN A 288 1.64 -15.36 -7.97
N VAL A 289 0.98 -15.95 -6.99
CA VAL A 289 -0.48 -16.11 -6.96
C VAL A 289 -1.00 -15.60 -5.65
N HIS A 290 -2.06 -14.85 -5.71
CA HIS A 290 -2.90 -14.54 -4.55
C HIS A 290 -4.35 -14.85 -4.91
N ASN A 291 -4.96 -15.74 -4.14
CA ASN A 291 -6.38 -16.07 -4.24
C ASN A 291 -7.04 -15.78 -2.90
N LEU A 292 -8.11 -15.00 -2.92
CA LEU A 292 -8.96 -14.70 -1.76
C LEU A 292 -10.39 -15.08 -2.08
N ASN A 293 -10.98 -15.91 -1.23
CA ASN A 293 -12.41 -16.23 -1.23
C ASN A 293 -12.99 -15.89 0.13
N TYR A 294 -14.17 -15.27 0.17
CA TYR A 294 -14.88 -15.06 1.42
C TYR A 294 -16.40 -15.14 1.23
N LEU A 295 -17.08 -15.51 2.30
CA LEU A 295 -18.53 -15.41 2.48
C LEU A 295 -18.77 -14.50 3.68
N LYS A 296 -19.56 -13.45 3.49
CA LYS A 296 -19.92 -12.49 4.53
C LYS A 296 -21.43 -12.47 4.69
N TYR A 297 -21.87 -12.62 5.92
CA TYR A 297 -23.26 -12.43 6.33
C TYR A 297 -23.40 -11.12 7.07
N LYS A 298 -24.44 -10.36 6.75
CA LYS A 298 -24.80 -9.13 7.46
C LYS A 298 -26.26 -9.21 7.89
N TYR A 299 -26.51 -8.88 9.14
CA TYR A 299 -27.84 -8.76 9.71
C TYR A 299 -28.03 -7.38 10.34
N ARG A 300 -29.09 -6.68 10.00
CA ARG A 300 -29.51 -5.41 10.62
C ARG A 300 -30.61 -5.70 11.61
N GLY A 301 -30.29 -5.60 12.89
CA GLY A 301 -31.24 -5.84 13.99
C GLY A 301 -32.12 -4.64 14.27
N SER A 302 -33.23 -4.91 14.94
CA SER A 302 -34.16 -3.89 15.47
C SER A 302 -33.87 -3.55 16.94
N VAL A 303 -33.03 -4.35 17.62
CA VAL A 303 -32.69 -4.16 19.02
C VAL A 303 -31.45 -3.29 19.14
N LYS A 304 -31.47 -2.31 20.04
CA LYS A 304 -30.38 -1.36 20.26
C LYS A 304 -29.03 -2.03 20.58
N LEU A 305 -29.04 -3.12 21.32
CA LEU A 305 -27.85 -3.89 21.68
C LEU A 305 -27.34 -4.79 20.54
N ILE A 306 -28.17 -5.06 19.52
CA ILE A 306 -27.82 -5.83 18.33
C ILE A 306 -28.33 -5.06 17.13
N SER A 307 -27.67 -3.92 16.83
CA SER A 307 -28.05 -3.08 15.69
C SER A 307 -27.54 -3.66 14.36
N GLU A 308 -26.39 -4.33 14.38
CA GLU A 308 -25.86 -5.03 13.21
C GLU A 308 -24.97 -6.20 13.66
N ILE A 309 -25.08 -7.33 12.96
CA ILE A 309 -24.16 -8.46 13.09
C ILE A 309 -23.47 -8.66 11.73
N ILE A 310 -22.15 -8.82 11.77
CA ILE A 310 -21.36 -9.11 10.58
C ILE A 310 -20.46 -10.29 10.88
N ALA A 311 -20.61 -11.36 10.10
CA ALA A 311 -19.74 -12.52 10.18
C ALA A 311 -19.10 -12.78 8.82
N THR A 312 -17.80 -13.06 8.79
CA THR A 312 -17.06 -13.35 7.55
C THR A 312 -16.20 -14.58 7.75
N ILE A 313 -16.38 -15.57 6.88
CA ILE A 313 -15.43 -16.67 6.74
C ILE A 313 -14.59 -16.43 5.47
N SER A 314 -13.30 -16.69 5.52
CA SER A 314 -12.40 -16.48 4.41
C SER A 314 -11.39 -17.59 4.25
N LYS A 315 -10.98 -17.80 3.00
CA LYS A 315 -9.90 -18.72 2.64
C LYS A 315 -8.98 -18.03 1.64
N GLN A 316 -7.69 -18.01 1.96
CA GLN A 316 -6.68 -17.43 1.09
C GLN A 316 -5.61 -18.45 0.73
N ARG A 317 -5.02 -18.27 -0.44
CA ARG A 317 -3.85 -19.01 -0.88
C ARG A 317 -2.87 -18.07 -1.53
N SER A 318 -1.68 -17.97 -0.96
CA SER A 318 -0.55 -17.26 -1.53
C SER A 318 0.52 -18.24 -2.02
N ILE A 319 1.02 -18.05 -3.23
CA ILE A 319 2.13 -18.85 -3.80
C ILE A 319 3.18 -17.89 -4.30
N GLU A 320 4.43 -18.12 -3.94
CA GLU A 320 5.59 -17.43 -4.47
C GLU A 320 6.63 -18.46 -4.92
N ASN A 321 6.76 -18.61 -6.24
CA ASN A 321 7.82 -19.44 -6.84
C ASN A 321 8.93 -18.50 -7.30
N ARG A 322 10.15 -18.70 -6.82
CA ARG A 322 11.33 -17.90 -7.16
C ARG A 322 12.39 -18.75 -7.82
N SER A 323 13.12 -18.15 -8.74
CA SER A 323 14.33 -18.75 -9.28
C SER A 323 15.47 -17.74 -9.33
N ASN A 324 16.68 -18.22 -9.09
CA ASN A 324 17.87 -17.41 -9.24
C ASN A 324 19.06 -18.25 -9.68
N GLN A 325 19.93 -17.64 -10.48
CA GLN A 325 21.19 -18.19 -10.93
C GLN A 325 22.24 -17.07 -10.98
N LYS A 326 23.40 -17.27 -10.37
CA LYS A 326 24.52 -16.33 -10.49
C LYS A 326 25.19 -16.47 -11.85
N ASN A 327 25.87 -15.43 -12.31
CA ASN A 327 26.74 -15.51 -13.45
C ASN A 327 27.83 -16.56 -13.17
N ASN A 328 28.22 -17.30 -14.21
CA ASN A 328 29.24 -18.36 -14.15
C ASN A 328 28.98 -19.50 -13.16
N ALA A 329 27.73 -19.61 -12.63
CA ALA A 329 27.33 -20.73 -11.78
C ALA A 329 26.48 -21.73 -12.55
N SER A 330 26.74 -23.03 -12.38
CA SER A 330 25.95 -24.13 -12.96
C SER A 330 24.64 -24.36 -12.20
N ILE A 331 24.51 -23.85 -10.96
CA ILE A 331 23.37 -24.12 -10.10
C ILE A 331 22.27 -23.11 -10.33
N LEU A 332 21.08 -23.57 -10.77
CA LEU A 332 19.82 -22.88 -10.78
C LEU A 332 19.05 -23.26 -9.51
N ARG A 333 18.87 -22.30 -8.60
CA ARG A 333 18.09 -22.47 -7.38
C ARG A 333 16.63 -22.10 -7.63
N ARG A 334 15.71 -22.97 -7.25
CA ARG A 334 14.26 -22.76 -7.30
C ARG A 334 13.68 -22.90 -5.91
N GLU A 335 12.87 -21.93 -5.52
CA GLU A 335 12.20 -21.89 -4.22
C GLU A 335 10.69 -21.77 -4.43
N ARG A 336 9.92 -22.46 -3.60
CA ARG A 336 8.48 -22.37 -3.63
C ARG A 336 7.94 -22.28 -2.21
N ASP A 337 7.26 -21.15 -1.93
CA ASP A 337 6.54 -20.92 -0.70
C ASP A 337 5.03 -20.87 -0.98
N THR A 338 4.26 -21.57 -0.18
CA THR A 338 2.80 -21.58 -0.27
C THR A 338 2.24 -21.37 1.13
N VAL A 339 1.35 -20.39 1.27
CA VAL A 339 0.63 -20.14 2.52
C VAL A 339 -0.86 -20.30 2.27
N HIS A 340 -1.48 -21.12 3.12
CA HIS A 340 -2.94 -21.26 3.20
C HIS A 340 -3.41 -20.58 4.48
N THR A 341 -4.30 -19.59 4.35
CA THR A 341 -4.89 -18.86 5.45
C THR A 341 -6.39 -19.11 5.50
N ASN A 342 -6.90 -19.61 6.62
CA ASN A 342 -8.33 -19.62 6.92
C ASN A 342 -8.64 -18.53 7.94
N GLY A 343 -9.70 -17.76 7.71
CA GLY A 343 -10.11 -16.67 8.58
C GLY A 343 -11.57 -16.75 8.96
N LEU A 344 -11.88 -16.42 10.21
CA LEU A 344 -13.21 -16.15 10.73
C LEU A 344 -13.18 -14.81 11.45
N THR A 345 -14.08 -13.91 11.10
CA THR A 345 -14.29 -12.65 11.82
C THR A 345 -15.76 -12.49 12.14
N ALA A 346 -16.07 -12.04 13.35
CA ALA A 346 -17.44 -11.77 13.78
C ALA A 346 -17.49 -10.48 14.56
N GLU A 347 -18.50 -9.65 14.29
CA GLU A 347 -18.69 -8.34 14.90
C GLU A 347 -20.15 -8.09 15.23
N ILE A 348 -20.40 -7.47 16.37
CA ILE A 348 -21.70 -6.98 16.79
C ILE A 348 -21.59 -5.47 17.01
N ILE A 349 -22.36 -4.71 16.24
CA ILE A 349 -22.49 -3.27 16.43
C ILE A 349 -23.73 -3.00 17.26
N SER A 350 -23.55 -2.27 18.34
CA SER A 350 -24.59 -1.90 19.31
C SER A 350 -24.76 -0.38 19.35
N LYS A 351 -26.00 0.08 19.42
CA LYS A 351 -26.38 1.51 19.53
C LYS A 351 -27.35 1.69 20.70
N PRO A 352 -26.87 1.58 21.97
CA PRO A 352 -27.75 1.70 23.14
C PRO A 352 -28.46 3.03 23.20
N THR A 353 -27.76 4.10 22.78
CA THR A 353 -28.30 5.46 22.74
C THR A 353 -27.92 6.14 21.40
N SER A 354 -28.47 7.35 21.15
CA SER A 354 -28.14 8.14 19.97
C SER A 354 -26.68 8.67 19.95
N TYR A 355 -26.09 8.81 21.13
CA TYR A 355 -24.72 9.35 21.28
C TYR A 355 -23.66 8.28 21.53
N TRP A 356 -24.04 7.03 21.78
CA TRP A 356 -23.11 5.93 22.07
C TRP A 356 -23.33 4.75 21.13
N THR A 357 -22.29 4.39 20.43
CA THR A 357 -22.20 3.18 19.59
C THR A 357 -20.95 2.41 20.01
N PHE A 358 -21.03 1.10 20.06
CA PHE A 358 -19.83 0.27 20.25
C PHE A 358 -19.82 -0.92 19.31
N ASN A 359 -18.63 -1.39 18.99
CA ASN A 359 -18.38 -2.57 18.17
C ASN A 359 -17.56 -3.56 18.97
N THR A 360 -18.13 -4.75 19.20
CA THR A 360 -17.45 -5.87 19.84
C THR A 360 -17.24 -6.96 18.81
N GLY A 361 -16.04 -7.49 18.75
CA GLY A 361 -15.77 -8.52 17.75
C GLY A 361 -14.61 -9.43 18.09
N MET A 362 -14.45 -10.45 17.25
CA MET A 362 -13.35 -11.40 17.30
C MET A 362 -12.79 -11.68 15.91
N ASP A 363 -11.50 -12.00 15.86
CA ASP A 363 -10.82 -12.50 14.68
C ASP A 363 -10.06 -13.77 15.00
N ILE A 364 -10.15 -14.74 14.09
CA ILE A 364 -9.43 -16.00 14.14
C ILE A 364 -8.81 -16.22 12.78
N TYR A 365 -7.49 -16.26 12.70
CA TYR A 365 -6.74 -16.56 11.49
C TYR A 365 -5.78 -17.72 11.73
N ALA A 366 -5.76 -18.68 10.81
CA ALA A 366 -4.90 -19.85 10.87
C ALA A 366 -4.15 -20.01 9.54
N ASP A 367 -2.83 -19.87 9.60
CA ASP A 367 -1.94 -20.04 8.45
C ASP A 367 -1.19 -21.37 8.54
N ILE A 368 -1.02 -22.01 7.38
CA ILE A 368 -0.13 -23.14 7.18
C ILE A 368 0.85 -22.79 6.10
N VAL A 369 2.15 -22.87 6.41
CA VAL A 369 3.26 -22.52 5.51
C VAL A 369 3.91 -23.80 5.00
N ASN A 370 3.97 -23.94 3.67
CA ASN A 370 4.73 -25.00 3.01
C ASN A 370 5.85 -24.35 2.19
N SER A 371 7.09 -24.76 2.44
CA SER A 371 8.27 -24.21 1.80
C SER A 371 9.21 -25.31 1.34
N LYS A 372 9.74 -25.19 0.11
CA LYS A 372 10.72 -26.12 -0.46
C LYS A 372 11.70 -25.40 -1.37
N THR A 373 12.92 -25.90 -1.40
CA THR A 373 13.98 -25.45 -2.31
C THR A 373 14.48 -26.63 -3.15
N THR A 374 14.79 -26.37 -4.39
CA THR A 374 15.40 -27.33 -5.31
C THR A 374 16.58 -26.66 -6.00
N GLU A 375 17.72 -27.30 -6.02
CA GLU A 375 18.91 -26.90 -6.77
C GLU A 375 19.11 -27.84 -7.98
N LEU A 376 19.11 -27.24 -9.16
CA LEU A 376 19.37 -27.95 -10.42
C LEU A 376 20.78 -27.57 -10.90
N ASN A 377 21.65 -28.53 -11.01
CA ASN A 377 22.96 -28.33 -11.67
C ASN A 377 22.79 -28.50 -13.18
N ALA A 378 22.91 -27.40 -13.94
CA ALA A 378 22.75 -27.38 -15.39
C ALA A 378 23.86 -28.18 -16.14
N GLY A 379 25.05 -28.33 -15.54
CA GLY A 379 26.15 -29.09 -16.14
C GLY A 379 25.97 -30.61 -16.06
N THR A 380 25.46 -31.12 -14.94
CA THR A 380 25.24 -32.54 -14.70
C THR A 380 23.77 -32.97 -14.81
N ASN A 381 22.86 -32.04 -15.00
CA ASN A 381 21.39 -32.22 -14.98
C ASN A 381 20.88 -32.92 -13.70
N THR A 382 21.62 -32.79 -12.60
CA THR A 382 21.24 -33.37 -11.31
C THR A 382 20.40 -32.41 -10.50
N GLN A 383 19.35 -32.93 -9.87
CA GLN A 383 18.44 -32.14 -9.03
C GLN A 383 18.57 -32.63 -7.58
N ILE A 384 18.75 -31.68 -6.66
CA ILE A 384 18.83 -31.92 -5.22
C ILE A 384 17.72 -31.14 -4.53
N ASN A 385 16.93 -31.82 -3.70
CA ASN A 385 15.96 -31.17 -2.83
C ASN A 385 16.63 -30.69 -1.55
N LYS A 386 16.39 -29.44 -1.19
CA LYS A 386 16.90 -28.76 0.01
C LYS A 386 15.75 -28.31 0.88
N ARG A 387 16.06 -28.03 2.15
CA ARG A 387 15.14 -27.32 3.03
C ARG A 387 14.69 -26.00 2.36
N GLY A 388 13.39 -25.68 2.47
CA GLY A 388 12.87 -24.40 2.02
C GLY A 388 13.38 -23.21 2.86
N LEU A 389 13.08 -22.01 2.42
CA LEU A 389 13.43 -20.79 3.18
C LEU A 389 12.81 -20.81 4.58
N TYR A 390 11.61 -21.37 4.70
CA TYR A 390 10.86 -21.52 5.96
C TYR A 390 10.74 -22.99 6.34
N PRO A 391 10.54 -23.31 7.65
CA PRO A 391 10.21 -24.68 8.08
C PRO A 391 8.90 -25.14 7.44
N ASN A 392 8.95 -26.28 6.76
CA ASN A 392 7.78 -26.82 6.05
C ASN A 392 6.71 -27.32 7.05
N GLY A 393 5.45 -26.99 6.79
CA GLY A 393 4.32 -27.35 7.68
C GLY A 393 4.18 -26.45 8.91
N SER A 394 4.89 -25.32 8.97
CA SER A 394 4.75 -24.34 10.06
C SER A 394 3.32 -23.82 10.15
N LYS A 395 2.84 -23.63 11.38
CA LYS A 395 1.50 -23.12 11.69
C LYS A 395 1.59 -21.79 12.41
N TYR A 396 0.76 -20.85 12.01
CA TYR A 396 0.68 -19.52 12.62
C TYR A 396 -0.80 -19.19 12.88
N ASN A 397 -1.23 -19.31 14.12
CA ASN A 397 -2.59 -18.98 14.54
C ASN A 397 -2.58 -17.63 15.23
N ASN A 398 -3.40 -16.69 14.74
CA ASN A 398 -3.53 -15.33 15.25
C ASN A 398 -5.00 -15.07 15.63
N ASN A 399 -5.27 -14.99 16.91
CA ASN A 399 -6.61 -14.82 17.45
C ASN A 399 -6.70 -13.53 18.24
N SER A 400 -7.89 -12.96 18.32
CA SER A 400 -8.12 -11.75 19.08
C SER A 400 -9.57 -11.49 19.41
N LEU A 401 -9.76 -10.71 20.49
CA LEU A 401 -11.03 -10.12 20.90
C LEU A 401 -10.84 -8.60 20.97
N PHE A 402 -11.82 -7.84 20.52
CA PHE A 402 -11.77 -6.38 20.57
C PHE A 402 -13.11 -5.77 20.94
N ASN A 403 -13.02 -4.56 21.51
CA ASN A 403 -14.17 -3.71 21.77
C ASN A 403 -13.79 -2.26 21.52
N ILE A 404 -14.63 -1.54 20.75
CA ILE A 404 -14.41 -0.14 20.37
C ILE A 404 -15.66 0.66 20.63
N HIS A 405 -15.54 1.75 21.36
CA HIS A 405 -16.63 2.66 21.71
C HIS A 405 -16.50 3.98 20.96
N TYR A 406 -17.62 4.48 20.50
CA TYR A 406 -17.80 5.77 19.83
C TYR A 406 -18.82 6.58 20.60
N PHE A 407 -18.39 7.72 21.13
CA PHE A 407 -19.26 8.67 21.81
C PHE A 407 -19.34 9.94 20.99
N ASN A 408 -20.56 10.40 20.67
CA ASN A 408 -20.82 11.65 19.96
C ASN A 408 -21.60 12.60 20.88
N LEU A 409 -20.86 13.40 21.64
CA LEU A 409 -21.37 14.24 22.72
C LEU A 409 -21.45 15.72 22.26
N GLY A 410 -22.34 16.00 21.32
CA GLY A 410 -22.48 17.35 20.75
C GLY A 410 -21.25 17.80 19.96
N ASN A 411 -20.41 18.64 20.56
CA ASN A 411 -19.18 19.13 19.94
C ASN A 411 -17.99 18.22 20.15
N ILE A 412 -18.10 17.19 20.98
CA ILE A 412 -17.01 16.27 21.29
C ILE A 412 -17.34 14.89 20.71
N THR A 413 -16.41 14.32 19.94
CA THR A 413 -16.43 12.91 19.53
C THR A 413 -15.27 12.19 20.21
N ILE A 414 -15.56 11.10 20.93
CA ILE A 414 -14.55 10.27 21.59
C ILE A 414 -14.58 8.89 20.96
N ILE A 415 -13.40 8.38 20.62
CA ILE A 415 -13.21 6.99 20.20
C ILE A 415 -12.23 6.35 21.18
N THR A 416 -12.65 5.27 21.81
CA THR A 416 -11.77 4.50 22.68
C THR A 416 -11.98 3.02 22.46
N GLY A 417 -10.95 2.23 22.68
CA GLY A 417 -11.08 0.81 22.50
C GLY A 417 -9.88 0.04 23.03
N LEU A 418 -10.09 -1.25 23.10
CA LEU A 418 -9.07 -2.21 23.49
C LEU A 418 -9.18 -3.47 22.62
N ARG A 419 -8.04 -4.11 22.40
CA ARG A 419 -7.95 -5.41 21.74
C ARG A 419 -6.91 -6.27 22.44
N TYR A 420 -7.30 -7.49 22.76
CA TYR A 420 -6.40 -8.52 23.25
C TYR A 420 -6.12 -9.53 22.14
N ASN A 421 -4.86 -9.74 21.85
CA ASN A 421 -4.38 -10.65 20.81
C ASN A 421 -3.59 -11.77 21.47
N PHE A 422 -3.81 -12.99 21.01
CA PHE A 422 -3.08 -14.16 21.47
C PHE A 422 -2.79 -15.09 20.29
N LEU A 423 -1.52 -15.45 20.18
CA LEU A 423 -1.03 -16.24 19.05
C LEU A 423 -0.54 -17.59 19.51
N ASN A 424 -0.55 -18.56 18.60
CA ASN A 424 0.09 -19.84 18.78
C ASN A 424 0.85 -20.18 17.49
N ILE A 425 2.17 -20.14 17.56
CA ILE A 425 3.07 -20.31 16.43
C ILE A 425 3.86 -21.58 16.65
N ARG A 426 3.77 -22.52 15.69
CA ARG A 426 4.49 -23.80 15.73
C ARG A 426 5.35 -23.96 14.51
N LEU A 427 6.62 -24.22 14.75
CA LEU A 427 7.62 -24.55 13.73
C LEU A 427 8.07 -25.98 13.96
N ARG A 428 8.18 -26.75 12.88
CA ARG A 428 8.78 -28.07 12.86
C ARG A 428 9.95 -28.05 11.90
N ASP A 429 11.12 -28.33 12.40
CA ASP A 429 12.34 -28.27 11.58
C ASP A 429 13.29 -29.41 11.96
N SER A 430 13.70 -30.21 10.98
CA SER A 430 14.64 -31.33 11.21
C SER A 430 16.02 -30.87 11.70
N ALA A 431 16.42 -29.61 11.39
CA ALA A 431 17.71 -29.08 11.82
C ALA A 431 17.68 -28.44 13.21
N VAL A 432 16.51 -28.03 13.71
CA VAL A 432 16.39 -27.22 14.92
C VAL A 432 15.37 -27.75 15.92
N GLY A 433 14.60 -28.79 15.54
CA GLY A 433 13.55 -29.40 16.36
C GLY A 433 12.21 -28.68 16.29
N ASP A 434 11.31 -29.04 17.20
CA ASP A 434 9.97 -28.50 17.29
C ASP A 434 9.91 -27.32 18.27
N VAL A 435 9.48 -26.15 17.78
CA VAL A 435 9.38 -24.92 18.57
C VAL A 435 7.92 -24.43 18.61
N THR A 436 7.45 -24.08 19.79
CA THR A 436 6.15 -23.44 19.98
C THR A 436 6.30 -22.17 20.79
N ILE A 437 5.84 -21.03 20.24
CA ILE A 437 5.77 -19.78 20.98
C ILE A 437 4.34 -19.26 21.03
N LYS A 438 3.97 -18.58 22.10
CA LYS A 438 2.62 -18.09 22.38
C LYS A 438 2.65 -16.61 22.77
N PRO A 439 3.03 -15.71 21.85
CA PRO A 439 3.06 -14.28 22.15
C PRO A 439 1.65 -13.73 22.31
N SER A 440 1.49 -12.73 23.19
CA SER A 440 0.24 -11.99 23.36
C SER A 440 0.50 -10.50 23.45
N ALA A 441 -0.52 -9.69 23.14
CA ALA A 441 -0.44 -8.24 23.25
C ALA A 441 -1.82 -7.64 23.54
N LEU A 442 -1.85 -6.69 24.47
CA LEU A 442 -2.99 -5.80 24.68
C LEU A 442 -2.67 -4.46 24.01
N VAL A 443 -3.57 -4.01 23.15
CA VAL A 443 -3.47 -2.69 22.50
C VAL A 443 -4.67 -1.84 22.86
N THR A 444 -4.43 -0.54 22.99
CA THR A 444 -5.42 0.46 23.38
C THR A 444 -5.40 1.64 22.44
N ASN A 445 -6.52 2.34 22.35
CA ASN A 445 -6.67 3.56 21.59
C ASN A 445 -7.58 4.54 22.33
N TYR A 446 -7.19 5.81 22.34
CA TYR A 446 -7.96 6.94 22.85
C TYR A 446 -7.83 8.08 21.84
N GLY A 447 -8.94 8.51 21.30
CA GLY A 447 -8.99 9.63 20.35
C GLY A 447 -10.13 10.58 20.75
N VAL A 448 -9.86 11.86 20.68
CA VAL A 448 -10.83 12.94 20.94
C VAL A 448 -10.81 13.90 19.76
N ASN A 449 -11.99 14.24 19.26
CA ASN A 449 -12.17 15.32 18.29
C ASN A 449 -13.11 16.35 18.90
N TYR A 450 -12.68 17.61 18.89
CA TYR A 450 -13.47 18.74 19.36
C TYR A 450 -13.85 19.64 18.19
N LYS A 451 -15.14 19.81 17.99
CA LYS A 451 -15.74 20.72 17.01
C LYS A 451 -15.79 22.13 17.60
N ILE A 452 -14.87 23.00 17.18
CA ILE A 452 -14.83 24.41 17.60
C ILE A 452 -16.05 25.14 17.04
N ASN A 453 -16.35 24.92 15.77
CA ASN A 453 -17.55 25.41 15.09
C ASN A 453 -17.90 24.51 13.91
N LYS A 454 -18.89 24.88 13.07
CA LYS A 454 -19.34 24.03 11.95
C LYS A 454 -18.24 23.59 10.98
N ASN A 455 -17.14 24.34 10.88
CA ASN A 455 -16.08 24.14 9.89
C ASN A 455 -14.73 23.75 10.51
N ASN A 456 -14.52 24.00 11.80
CA ASN A 456 -13.21 23.89 12.46
C ASN A 456 -13.22 22.81 13.53
N PHE A 457 -12.23 21.92 13.45
CA PHE A 457 -12.09 20.79 14.35
C PHE A 457 -10.62 20.65 14.78
N ILE A 458 -10.40 20.36 16.05
CA ILE A 458 -9.10 19.94 16.57
C ILE A 458 -9.23 18.52 17.10
N TYR A 459 -8.19 17.73 16.95
CA TYR A 459 -8.20 16.38 17.46
C TYR A 459 -6.87 15.97 18.05
N GLY A 460 -6.93 15.00 18.94
CA GLY A 460 -5.75 14.35 19.50
C GLY A 460 -6.01 12.87 19.73
N SER A 461 -4.99 12.06 19.59
CA SER A 461 -5.08 10.64 19.86
C SER A 461 -3.80 10.05 20.44
N ILE A 462 -3.97 9.00 21.24
CA ILE A 462 -2.90 8.14 21.74
C ILE A 462 -3.31 6.71 21.43
N SER A 463 -2.46 5.98 20.73
CA SER A 463 -2.71 4.58 20.38
C SER A 463 -1.48 3.73 20.57
N THR A 464 -1.69 2.46 20.87
CA THR A 464 -0.63 1.46 20.87
C THR A 464 -0.82 0.50 19.70
N GLY A 465 0.28 -0.01 19.20
CA GLY A 465 0.30 -1.03 18.15
C GLY A 465 1.32 -2.11 18.49
N TYR A 466 1.21 -3.22 17.80
CA TYR A 466 2.16 -4.31 17.95
C TYR A 466 2.30 -5.09 16.63
N ARG A 467 3.42 -5.78 16.51
CA ARG A 467 3.65 -6.80 15.48
C ARG A 467 4.19 -8.06 16.14
N ALA A 468 3.46 -9.16 16.00
CA ALA A 468 3.97 -10.45 16.44
C ALA A 468 5.07 -10.94 15.48
N PRO A 469 6.11 -11.63 15.99
CA PRO A 469 7.04 -12.34 15.12
C PRO A 469 6.27 -13.32 14.24
N ASN A 470 6.58 -13.38 12.97
CA ASN A 470 5.97 -14.33 12.05
C ASN A 470 6.95 -15.45 11.64
N ILE A 471 6.57 -16.33 10.73
CA ILE A 471 7.41 -17.44 10.29
C ILE A 471 8.67 -16.95 9.56
N ASP A 472 8.60 -15.81 8.85
CA ASP A 472 9.79 -15.18 8.25
C ASP A 472 10.78 -14.71 9.34
N ASP A 473 10.27 -14.15 10.43
CA ASP A 473 11.14 -13.70 11.52
C ASP A 473 11.80 -14.87 12.26
N LEU A 474 11.04 -15.91 12.54
CA LEU A 474 11.44 -17.02 13.40
C LEU A 474 12.24 -18.11 12.67
N GLY A 475 11.82 -18.46 11.47
CA GLY A 475 12.21 -19.70 10.80
C GLY A 475 13.08 -19.57 9.56
N THR A 476 13.44 -18.36 9.16
CA THR A 476 14.30 -18.15 7.97
C THR A 476 15.64 -18.83 8.16
N LEU A 477 16.05 -19.68 7.20
CA LEU A 477 17.35 -20.32 7.16
C LEU A 477 17.88 -20.31 5.73
N GLY A 478 19.07 -19.76 5.52
CA GLY A 478 19.74 -19.75 4.24
C GLY A 478 20.13 -18.36 3.77
N ILE A 479 20.49 -18.27 2.50
CA ILE A 479 20.98 -17.03 1.90
C ILE A 479 19.81 -16.10 1.62
N VAL A 480 19.79 -14.95 2.30
CA VAL A 480 18.84 -13.86 2.09
C VAL A 480 19.63 -12.58 1.84
N ASP A 481 19.42 -11.97 0.69
CA ASP A 481 20.23 -10.85 0.20
C ASP A 481 21.73 -11.20 0.14
N PHE A 482 22.58 -10.53 0.93
CA PHE A 482 24.03 -10.74 0.98
C PHE A 482 24.52 -11.44 2.24
N ARG A 483 23.66 -12.20 2.93
CA ARG A 483 23.94 -12.79 4.24
C ARG A 483 23.32 -14.16 4.37
N TYR A 484 23.82 -14.93 5.30
CA TYR A 484 23.22 -16.20 5.70
C TYR A 484 22.41 -16.01 6.97
N GLU A 485 21.07 -16.13 6.89
CA GLU A 485 20.19 -16.01 8.06
C GLU A 485 20.01 -17.38 8.73
N ILE A 486 20.03 -17.35 10.08
CA ILE A 486 19.71 -18.51 10.92
C ILE A 486 18.44 -18.25 11.73
N PRO A 487 17.67 -19.29 12.10
CA PRO A 487 16.42 -19.16 12.86
C PRO A 487 16.62 -18.51 14.24
N SER A 488 15.56 -17.81 14.71
CA SER A 488 15.53 -17.12 16.00
C SER A 488 14.21 -17.39 16.72
N TYR A 489 14.23 -18.15 17.79
CA TYR A 489 13.01 -18.65 18.44
C TYR A 489 12.57 -17.86 19.70
N ASN A 490 13.41 -16.96 20.20
CA ASN A 490 13.14 -16.18 21.42
C ASN A 490 12.63 -14.76 21.14
N LEU A 491 11.98 -14.55 19.96
CA LEU A 491 11.52 -13.24 19.60
C LEU A 491 10.22 -12.87 20.34
N LYS A 492 10.17 -11.62 20.79
CA LYS A 492 9.02 -10.98 21.42
C LYS A 492 8.28 -10.11 20.38
N PRO A 493 7.00 -9.76 20.60
CA PRO A 493 6.31 -8.78 19.76
C PRO A 493 7.00 -7.42 19.78
N GLU A 494 7.14 -6.80 18.60
CA GLU A 494 7.45 -5.37 18.48
C GLU A 494 6.28 -4.56 19.00
N LYS A 495 6.54 -3.40 19.58
CA LYS A 495 5.54 -2.50 20.16
C LYS A 495 5.68 -1.09 19.61
N SER A 496 4.58 -0.42 19.40
CA SER A 496 4.56 1.01 19.08
C SER A 496 3.61 1.77 20.01
N LYS A 497 3.98 3.02 20.32
CA LYS A 497 3.10 4.01 20.93
C LYS A 497 3.06 5.23 20.00
N ASN A 498 1.89 5.57 19.51
CA ASN A 498 1.67 6.70 18.63
C ASN A 498 0.89 7.79 19.34
N ILE A 499 1.37 9.02 19.25
CA ILE A 499 0.70 10.25 19.72
C ILE A 499 0.51 11.14 18.51
N GLU A 500 -0.69 11.63 18.32
CA GLU A 500 -1.05 12.50 17.19
C GLU A 500 -1.92 13.65 17.66
N VAL A 501 -1.64 14.84 17.14
CA VAL A 501 -2.51 16.01 17.26
C VAL A 501 -2.73 16.62 15.88
N GLY A 502 -3.91 17.15 15.63
CA GLY A 502 -4.17 17.75 14.34
C GLY A 502 -5.34 18.73 14.33
N TYR A 503 -5.42 19.43 13.23
CA TYR A 503 -6.46 20.40 12.93
C TYR A 503 -7.09 20.07 11.58
N LYS A 504 -8.42 20.21 11.51
CA LYS A 504 -9.20 20.06 10.27
C LYS A 504 -10.09 21.28 10.09
N PHE A 505 -10.06 21.82 8.89
CA PHE A 505 -11.00 22.81 8.42
C PHE A 505 -11.74 22.22 7.22
N THR A 506 -13.07 22.26 7.28
CA THR A 506 -13.91 21.75 6.18
C THR A 506 -15.02 22.74 5.89
N SER A 507 -15.20 23.10 4.63
CA SER A 507 -16.26 23.95 4.14
C SER A 507 -16.71 23.48 2.75
N THR A 508 -17.71 24.10 2.17
CA THR A 508 -18.17 23.76 0.81
C THR A 508 -17.10 23.95 -0.26
N LYS A 509 -16.10 24.81 -0.02
CA LYS A 509 -15.05 25.14 -1.01
C LYS A 509 -13.64 24.75 -0.59
N ASN A 510 -13.40 24.49 0.68
CA ASN A 510 -12.05 24.26 1.19
C ASN A 510 -12.02 23.11 2.19
N ASP A 511 -11.02 22.26 2.05
CA ASP A 511 -10.67 21.25 3.04
C ASP A 511 -9.19 21.38 3.37
N LEU A 512 -8.87 21.41 4.66
CA LEU A 512 -7.50 21.45 5.18
C LEU A 512 -7.37 20.42 6.29
N THR A 513 -6.32 19.64 6.24
CA THR A 513 -5.92 18.77 7.35
C THR A 513 -4.43 18.96 7.61
N VAL A 514 -4.08 19.24 8.86
CA VAL A 514 -2.70 19.28 9.36
C VAL A 514 -2.61 18.32 10.51
N SER A 515 -1.61 17.46 10.53
CA SER A 515 -1.32 16.57 11.65
C SER A 515 0.15 16.56 12.00
N LEU A 516 0.43 16.50 13.30
CA LEU A 516 1.73 16.28 13.88
C LEU A 516 1.70 14.96 14.64
N PHE A 517 2.72 14.13 14.46
CA PHE A 517 2.74 12.82 15.09
C PHE A 517 4.13 12.47 15.65
N ARG A 518 4.11 11.63 16.66
CA ARG A 518 5.29 10.93 17.20
C ARG A 518 4.93 9.47 17.47
N MET A 519 5.78 8.59 16.99
CA MET A 519 5.68 7.13 17.17
C MET A 519 6.95 6.63 17.84
N ASP A 520 6.84 6.08 19.03
CA ASP A 520 7.94 5.41 19.73
C ASP A 520 7.83 3.91 19.49
N LEU A 521 8.94 3.29 19.09
CA LEU A 521 9.06 1.87 18.73
C LEU A 521 9.97 1.17 19.72
N LYS A 522 9.54 0.04 20.26
CA LYS A 522 10.30 -0.78 21.21
C LYS A 522 10.33 -2.23 20.77
N ASP A 523 11.37 -2.94 21.18
CA ASP A 523 11.57 -4.37 20.88
C ASP A 523 11.58 -4.65 19.36
N VAL A 524 12.06 -3.69 18.55
CA VAL A 524 12.08 -3.84 17.09
C VAL A 524 12.99 -5.01 16.71
N ILE A 525 12.48 -5.89 15.86
CA ILE A 525 13.19 -7.07 15.38
C ILE A 525 14.18 -6.64 14.30
N ALA A 526 15.46 -6.81 14.58
CA ALA A 526 16.53 -6.45 13.67
C ALA A 526 17.45 -7.65 13.38
N ARG A 527 18.05 -7.63 12.19
CA ARG A 527 19.09 -8.57 11.81
C ARG A 527 20.40 -8.18 12.47
N VAL A 528 20.97 -9.08 13.26
CA VAL A 528 22.23 -8.90 13.98
C VAL A 528 23.22 -9.90 13.45
N GLN A 529 24.41 -9.44 13.09
CA GLN A 529 25.52 -10.32 12.71
C GLN A 529 25.98 -11.13 13.92
N GLU A 530 26.15 -12.43 13.74
CA GLU A 530 26.80 -13.31 14.72
C GLU A 530 28.31 -13.20 14.51
N PRO A 531 29.07 -12.66 15.48
CA PRO A 531 30.49 -12.40 15.32
C PRO A 531 31.28 -13.67 15.00
N GLY A 532 32.19 -13.59 14.02
CA GLY A 532 33.08 -14.69 13.64
C GLY A 532 32.43 -15.86 12.90
N GLN A 533 31.12 -15.84 12.66
CA GLN A 533 30.45 -16.91 11.96
C GLN A 533 30.32 -16.61 10.46
N VAL A 534 30.79 -17.55 9.63
CA VAL A 534 30.68 -17.51 8.17
C VAL A 534 30.19 -18.86 7.67
N ILE A 535 29.13 -18.87 6.87
CA ILE A 535 28.59 -20.07 6.23
C ILE A 535 28.50 -19.83 4.70
N ASN A 536 29.09 -20.74 3.91
CA ASN A 536 29.15 -20.64 2.46
C ASN A 536 29.69 -19.28 1.94
N GLY A 537 30.66 -18.68 2.66
CA GLY A 537 31.24 -17.40 2.29
C GLY A 537 30.39 -16.17 2.66
N TYR A 538 29.31 -16.36 3.40
CA TYR A 538 28.43 -15.28 3.88
C TYR A 538 28.50 -15.12 5.39
N ASN A 539 28.55 -13.89 5.87
CA ASN A 539 28.39 -13.60 7.30
C ASN A 539 27.03 -14.08 7.79
N VAL A 540 27.00 -14.68 8.98
CA VAL A 540 25.79 -15.22 9.60
C VAL A 540 25.06 -14.12 10.37
N TYR A 541 23.73 -14.11 10.23
CA TYR A 541 22.84 -13.18 10.91
C TYR A 541 21.70 -13.91 11.58
N ALA A 542 21.31 -13.45 12.77
CA ALA A 542 20.11 -13.85 13.50
C ALA A 542 19.19 -12.64 13.71
N LYS A 543 17.88 -12.87 13.82
CA LYS A 543 16.95 -11.80 14.19
C LYS A 543 16.83 -11.70 15.71
N LYS A 544 16.90 -10.47 16.27
CA LYS A 544 16.85 -10.20 17.71
C LYS A 544 15.99 -8.96 18.00
N ASN A 545 15.29 -8.92 19.13
CA ASN A 545 14.58 -7.72 19.62
C ASN A 545 15.55 -6.81 20.36
N ILE A 546 16.22 -5.94 19.67
CA ILE A 546 17.29 -5.11 20.25
C ILE A 546 17.14 -3.62 19.99
N GLU A 547 16.21 -3.22 19.12
CA GLU A 547 16.16 -1.83 18.71
C GLU A 547 15.02 -1.06 19.37
N THR A 548 15.37 0.13 19.85
CA THR A 548 14.44 1.19 20.22
C THR A 548 14.61 2.33 19.24
N SER A 549 13.51 2.82 18.72
CA SER A 549 13.50 3.86 17.69
C SER A 549 12.34 4.81 17.91
N TYR A 550 12.39 5.99 17.30
CA TYR A 550 11.22 6.84 17.20
C TYR A 550 11.11 7.45 15.80
N ILE A 551 9.86 7.74 15.41
CA ILE A 551 9.53 8.48 14.19
C ILE A 551 8.68 9.67 14.60
N LYS A 552 8.99 10.86 14.09
CA LYS A 552 8.17 12.06 14.24
C LYS A 552 7.98 12.72 12.89
N GLY A 553 6.89 13.45 12.72
CA GLY A 553 6.64 14.10 11.44
C GLY A 553 5.43 15.00 11.43
N ALA A 554 5.25 15.61 10.28
CA ALA A 554 4.12 16.47 9.95
C ALA A 554 3.52 16.07 8.60
N GLU A 555 2.21 16.10 8.53
CA GLU A 555 1.44 15.86 7.32
C GLU A 555 0.50 17.05 7.08
N PHE A 556 0.44 17.48 5.83
CA PHE A 556 -0.39 18.58 5.36
C PHE A 556 -1.20 18.11 4.15
N SER A 557 -2.47 18.44 4.09
CA SER A 557 -3.32 18.24 2.92
C SER A 557 -4.31 19.38 2.81
N PHE A 558 -4.40 19.98 1.63
CA PHE A 558 -5.27 21.12 1.34
C PHE A 558 -5.95 20.92 0.00
N SER A 559 -7.26 21.17 -0.04
CA SER A 559 -8.07 21.21 -1.26
C SER A 559 -8.90 22.47 -1.30
N ARG A 560 -8.97 23.13 -2.45
CA ARG A 560 -9.76 24.35 -2.66
C ARG A 560 -10.44 24.38 -4.02
N MET A 561 -11.73 24.60 -4.03
CA MET A 561 -12.47 24.99 -5.23
C MET A 561 -12.17 26.48 -5.53
N LEU A 562 -11.30 26.73 -6.51
CA LEU A 562 -10.97 28.08 -6.97
C LEU A 562 -12.15 28.69 -7.74
N THR A 563 -12.79 27.88 -8.57
CA THR A 563 -14.07 28.19 -9.24
C THR A 563 -14.97 26.94 -9.16
N SER A 564 -16.20 27.02 -9.65
CA SER A 564 -17.10 25.84 -9.76
C SER A 564 -16.47 24.64 -10.52
N ASN A 565 -15.50 24.92 -11.39
CA ASN A 565 -14.91 23.91 -12.30
C ASN A 565 -13.42 23.69 -12.07
N LEU A 566 -12.76 24.52 -11.25
CA LEU A 566 -11.32 24.47 -11.03
C LEU A 566 -11.01 24.16 -9.56
N ILE A 567 -10.32 23.04 -9.34
CA ILE A 567 -9.96 22.56 -8.00
C ILE A 567 -8.43 22.50 -7.91
N PHE A 568 -7.89 23.13 -6.87
CA PHE A 568 -6.51 23.00 -6.46
C PHE A 568 -6.40 22.04 -5.29
N TYR A 569 -5.44 21.10 -5.35
CA TYR A 569 -5.08 20.18 -4.27
C TYR A 569 -3.58 20.22 -4.03
N SER A 570 -3.18 20.22 -2.79
CA SER A 570 -1.77 20.18 -2.38
C SER A 570 -1.62 19.29 -1.15
N ASN A 571 -0.55 18.51 -1.10
CA ASN A 571 -0.12 17.83 0.11
C ASN A 571 1.39 17.81 0.24
N ALA A 572 1.83 17.69 1.49
CA ALA A 572 3.24 17.53 1.83
C ALA A 572 3.39 16.65 3.08
N THR A 573 4.46 15.89 3.14
CA THR A 573 4.76 14.99 4.26
C THR A 573 6.24 15.08 4.60
N TYR A 574 6.52 15.27 5.88
CA TYR A 574 7.86 15.21 6.45
C TYR A 574 7.92 14.13 7.53
N THR A 575 8.92 13.27 7.46
CA THR A 575 9.16 12.21 8.45
C THR A 575 10.62 12.20 8.87
N PHE A 576 10.86 12.08 10.16
CA PHE A 576 12.18 11.97 10.76
C PHE A 576 12.19 10.72 11.65
N GLY A 577 13.02 9.74 11.33
CA GLY A 577 13.20 8.51 12.10
C GLY A 577 14.59 8.38 12.65
N GLN A 578 14.71 8.02 13.95
CA GLN A 578 15.97 7.79 14.64
C GLN A 578 15.95 6.43 15.31
N ASN A 579 16.97 5.63 15.04
CA ASN A 579 17.31 4.45 15.82
C ASN A 579 18.15 4.91 17.03
N VAL A 580 17.55 4.83 18.21
CA VAL A 580 18.17 5.30 19.45
C VAL A 580 19.26 4.33 19.89
N THR A 581 19.04 3.03 19.73
CA THR A 581 19.98 1.98 20.14
C THR A 581 21.31 2.06 19.41
N LYS A 582 21.28 2.38 18.11
CA LYS A 582 22.49 2.48 17.27
C LYS A 582 22.98 3.93 17.10
N ASN A 583 22.25 4.90 17.61
CA ASN A 583 22.47 6.33 17.40
C ASN A 583 22.62 6.71 15.91
N GLU A 584 21.80 6.12 15.06
CA GLU A 584 21.80 6.37 13.61
C GLU A 584 20.37 6.66 13.08
N PRO A 585 20.19 7.21 11.88
CA PRO A 585 18.89 7.30 11.24
C PRO A 585 18.21 5.93 11.14
N MET A 586 16.88 5.88 11.13
CA MET A 586 16.18 4.68 10.72
C MET A 586 16.36 4.46 9.22
N ARG A 587 16.43 3.20 8.82
CA ARG A 587 16.62 2.81 7.41
C ARG A 587 15.45 3.23 6.53
N ARG A 588 15.79 3.67 5.30
CA ARG A 588 14.83 3.95 4.22
C ARG A 588 13.75 4.96 4.61
N MET A 589 14.10 5.90 5.48
CA MET A 589 13.18 6.99 5.80
C MET A 589 12.87 7.79 4.54
N PRO A 590 11.59 8.04 4.24
CA PRO A 590 11.22 8.91 3.13
C PRO A 590 11.84 10.31 3.28
N PRO A 591 12.27 10.95 2.19
CA PRO A 591 12.59 12.38 2.20
C PRO A 591 11.33 13.22 2.45
N PHE A 592 11.44 14.53 2.52
CA PHE A 592 10.29 15.42 2.36
C PHE A 592 9.68 15.21 0.97
N PHE A 593 8.37 14.97 0.87
CA PHE A 593 7.70 14.68 -0.40
C PHE A 593 6.27 15.22 -0.42
N GLY A 594 5.74 15.35 -1.63
CA GLY A 594 4.36 15.79 -1.79
C GLY A 594 3.90 15.89 -3.24
N GLN A 595 2.73 16.49 -3.40
CA GLN A 595 2.08 16.69 -4.69
C GLN A 595 1.28 17.99 -4.70
N ASN A 596 1.32 18.68 -5.84
CA ASN A 596 0.38 19.75 -6.20
C ASN A 596 -0.42 19.31 -7.43
N LYS A 597 -1.74 19.51 -7.40
CA LYS A 597 -2.64 19.11 -8.49
C LYS A 597 -3.63 20.23 -8.77
N LEU A 598 -3.71 20.65 -10.01
CA LEU A 598 -4.74 21.56 -10.51
C LEU A 598 -5.66 20.79 -11.44
N SER A 599 -6.94 20.71 -11.13
CA SER A 599 -7.92 19.95 -11.89
C SER A 599 -9.03 20.86 -12.42
N TRP A 600 -9.22 20.85 -13.73
CA TRP A 600 -10.29 21.57 -14.40
C TRP A 600 -11.34 20.59 -14.92
N HIS A 601 -12.60 20.78 -14.53
CA HIS A 601 -13.73 19.93 -14.86
C HIS A 601 -14.73 20.70 -15.71
N LEU A 602 -14.95 20.24 -16.92
CA LEU A 602 -16.04 20.64 -17.81
C LEU A 602 -17.05 19.50 -17.90
N LYS A 603 -18.26 19.74 -18.47
CA LYS A 603 -19.32 18.73 -18.53
C LYS A 603 -18.85 17.32 -18.95
N LYS A 604 -18.08 17.22 -20.04
CA LYS A 604 -17.61 15.97 -20.63
C LYS A 604 -16.10 15.81 -20.61
N THR A 605 -15.38 16.84 -20.16
CA THR A 605 -13.91 16.89 -20.19
C THR A 605 -13.37 17.17 -18.80
N SER A 606 -12.29 16.52 -18.42
CA SER A 606 -11.50 16.97 -17.29
C SER A 606 -10.02 16.99 -17.67
N ILE A 607 -9.30 17.99 -17.17
CA ILE A 607 -7.85 18.12 -17.35
C ILE A 607 -7.24 18.31 -15.97
N ALA A 608 -6.16 17.59 -15.69
CA ALA A 608 -5.42 17.74 -14.46
C ALA A 608 -3.94 17.87 -14.73
N ILE A 609 -3.29 18.84 -14.07
CA ILE A 609 -1.84 18.97 -14.03
C ILE A 609 -1.40 18.53 -12.65
N ARG A 610 -0.47 17.56 -12.60
CA ARG A 610 0.07 17.00 -11.35
C ARG A 610 1.58 17.24 -11.29
N HIS A 611 2.01 18.02 -10.34
CA HIS A 611 3.41 18.18 -9.97
C HIS A 611 3.69 17.31 -8.74
N GLN A 612 4.63 16.38 -8.84
CA GLN A 612 5.07 15.51 -7.75
C GLN A 612 6.54 15.80 -7.46
N PHE A 613 6.89 15.83 -6.19
CA PHE A 613 8.25 16.16 -5.76
C PHE A 613 8.69 15.32 -4.57
N ALA A 614 10.00 15.15 -4.47
CA ALA A 614 10.66 14.67 -3.27
C ALA A 614 11.98 15.42 -3.09
N GLY A 615 12.30 15.79 -1.87
CA GLY A 615 13.57 16.39 -1.50
C GLY A 615 14.71 15.37 -1.50
N LYS A 616 15.92 15.84 -1.33
CA LYS A 616 17.11 15.00 -1.15
C LYS A 616 16.99 14.16 0.12
N GLN A 617 17.41 12.89 0.06
CA GLN A 617 17.58 12.04 1.23
C GLN A 617 19.05 11.66 1.37
N ASP A 618 19.75 12.37 2.22
CA ASP A 618 21.17 12.15 2.55
C ASP A 618 21.39 11.72 3.99
N ARG A 619 20.35 11.68 4.81
CA ARG A 619 20.37 11.18 6.16
C ARG A 619 20.23 9.66 6.17
N LEU A 620 21.36 8.96 6.00
CA LEU A 620 21.42 7.51 5.76
C LEU A 620 21.80 6.74 7.02
N ALA A 621 21.11 5.62 7.27
CA ALA A 621 21.56 4.59 8.19
C ALA A 621 22.74 3.81 7.58
N LYS A 622 23.54 3.14 8.40
CA LYS A 622 24.58 2.23 7.90
C LYS A 622 24.03 1.21 6.89
N GLY A 623 22.87 0.63 7.18
CA GLY A 623 22.24 -0.31 6.26
C GLY A 623 21.70 0.30 4.96
N ASP A 624 21.55 1.62 4.85
CA ASP A 624 21.25 2.32 3.59
C ASP A 624 22.52 2.57 2.78
N ILE A 625 23.63 2.87 3.46
CA ILE A 625 24.95 3.01 2.84
C ILE A 625 25.42 1.67 2.23
N ASP A 626 25.08 0.56 2.88
CA ASP A 626 25.39 -0.80 2.42
C ASP A 626 24.43 -1.29 1.32
N ASP A 627 23.30 -0.62 1.12
CA ASP A 627 22.29 -0.98 0.11
C ASP A 627 22.70 -0.44 -1.26
N ASN A 628 23.06 -1.33 -2.20
CA ASN A 628 23.51 -0.94 -3.54
C ASN A 628 22.44 -0.21 -4.41
N ARG A 629 21.18 -0.19 -3.96
CA ARG A 629 20.10 0.58 -4.58
C ARG A 629 20.15 2.06 -4.22
N ILE A 630 20.84 2.41 -3.13
CA ILE A 630 20.96 3.78 -2.63
C ILE A 630 22.38 4.27 -2.91
N GLY A 631 22.51 5.47 -3.48
CA GLY A 631 23.82 6.09 -3.68
C GLY A 631 24.52 6.36 -2.35
N LYS A 632 25.84 6.33 -2.33
CA LYS A 632 26.64 6.58 -1.10
C LYS A 632 26.37 7.96 -0.48
N GLN A 633 25.95 8.92 -1.30
CA GLN A 633 25.56 10.27 -0.87
C GLN A 633 24.04 10.43 -0.72
N GLY A 634 23.29 9.30 -0.75
CA GLY A 634 21.84 9.29 -0.67
C GLY A 634 21.14 9.29 -2.03
N THR A 635 19.94 9.85 -2.03
CA THR A 635 19.09 9.97 -3.23
C THR A 635 18.81 11.44 -3.47
N ASN A 636 19.04 11.90 -4.71
CA ASN A 636 18.80 13.28 -5.10
C ASN A 636 17.32 13.66 -5.02
N GLU A 637 17.06 14.94 -4.85
CA GLU A 637 15.75 15.52 -5.04
C GLU A 637 15.26 15.36 -6.48
N TRP A 638 13.96 15.34 -6.66
CA TRP A 638 13.35 15.27 -7.99
C TRP A 638 11.98 15.96 -8.04
N ASN A 639 11.63 16.38 -9.26
CA ASN A 639 10.35 17.00 -9.58
C ASN A 639 9.82 16.42 -10.89
N THR A 640 8.60 15.93 -10.90
CA THR A 640 7.93 15.46 -12.11
C THR A 640 6.63 16.20 -12.34
N CYS A 641 6.29 16.44 -13.58
CA CYS A 641 5.04 17.03 -13.99
C CYS A 641 4.31 16.07 -14.94
N ASN A 642 3.04 15.83 -14.66
CA ASN A 642 2.18 14.97 -15.47
C ASN A 642 0.92 15.75 -15.85
N ILE A 643 0.37 15.46 -17.03
CA ILE A 643 -0.89 16.03 -17.50
C ILE A 643 -1.83 14.86 -17.83
N ASP A 644 -3.00 14.87 -17.22
CA ASP A 644 -4.05 13.90 -17.49
C ASP A 644 -5.26 14.61 -18.10
N ALA A 645 -5.80 14.10 -19.19
CA ALA A 645 -7.00 14.58 -19.82
C ALA A 645 -8.00 13.44 -19.99
N SER A 646 -9.27 13.69 -19.70
CA SER A 646 -10.35 12.74 -19.97
C SER A 646 -11.48 13.41 -20.74
N TYR A 647 -12.08 12.64 -21.66
CA TYR A 647 -13.23 13.06 -22.43
C TYR A 647 -14.27 11.94 -22.51
N THR A 648 -15.51 12.24 -22.18
CA THR A 648 -16.62 11.28 -22.24
C THR A 648 -17.51 11.59 -23.45
N TRP A 649 -17.60 10.64 -24.37
CA TRP A 649 -18.46 10.70 -25.55
C TRP A 649 -19.41 9.51 -25.56
N LYS A 650 -20.68 9.76 -25.29
CA LYS A 650 -21.71 8.70 -25.17
C LYS A 650 -21.26 7.64 -24.16
N GLN A 651 -21.04 6.41 -24.64
CA GLN A 651 -20.61 5.24 -23.84
C GLN A 651 -19.09 5.06 -23.79
N ILE A 652 -18.31 5.97 -24.36
CA ILE A 652 -16.85 5.89 -24.41
C ILE A 652 -16.25 6.97 -23.55
N GLU A 653 -15.34 6.60 -22.66
CA GLU A 653 -14.48 7.52 -21.92
C GLU A 653 -13.03 7.32 -22.40
N LEU A 654 -12.44 8.37 -22.95
CA LEU A 654 -11.03 8.43 -23.34
C LEU A 654 -10.24 9.10 -22.22
N ASN A 655 -9.14 8.49 -21.80
CA ASN A 655 -8.18 9.11 -20.88
C ASN A 655 -6.80 9.12 -21.55
N ILE A 656 -6.17 10.27 -21.60
CA ILE A 656 -4.83 10.48 -22.12
C ILE A 656 -3.98 11.01 -20.98
N SER A 657 -2.79 10.46 -20.82
CA SER A 657 -1.82 10.89 -19.79
C SER A 657 -0.47 11.16 -20.43
N ALA A 658 0.06 12.36 -20.26
CA ALA A 658 1.45 12.70 -20.53
C ALA A 658 2.21 12.64 -19.19
N ILE A 659 3.05 11.63 -19.04
CA ILE A 659 3.77 11.33 -17.80
C ILE A 659 5.17 11.88 -17.90
N ASN A 660 5.66 12.53 -16.82
CA ASN A 660 7.00 13.09 -16.72
C ASN A 660 7.38 13.91 -17.96
N ILE A 661 6.58 14.96 -18.26
CA ILE A 661 6.66 15.74 -19.51
C ILE A 661 8.04 16.37 -19.76
N PHE A 662 8.78 16.61 -18.68
CA PHE A 662 10.14 17.17 -18.76
C PHE A 662 11.23 16.11 -18.90
N ASN A 663 10.85 14.82 -18.94
CA ASN A 663 11.76 13.67 -19.04
C ASN A 663 12.79 13.59 -17.92
N GLU A 664 12.44 14.03 -16.72
CA GLU A 664 13.30 14.04 -15.54
C GLU A 664 13.82 12.64 -15.23
N ASN A 665 15.12 12.54 -14.96
CA ASN A 665 15.72 11.34 -14.43
C ASN A 665 15.56 11.33 -12.91
N TYR A 666 14.67 10.50 -12.39
CA TYR A 666 14.37 10.46 -10.97
C TYR A 666 14.33 9.03 -10.40
N LYS A 667 14.60 8.94 -9.12
CA LYS A 667 14.52 7.68 -8.37
C LYS A 667 13.90 7.94 -7.00
N THR A 668 12.85 7.20 -6.66
CA THR A 668 12.32 7.27 -5.30
C THR A 668 13.27 6.56 -4.34
N HIS A 669 13.50 7.13 -3.15
CA HIS A 669 14.50 6.65 -2.20
C HIS A 669 14.34 5.15 -1.89
N GLY A 670 15.44 4.39 -1.94
CA GLY A 670 15.47 2.95 -1.71
C GLY A 670 14.93 2.09 -2.85
N SER A 671 14.49 2.67 -3.96
CA SER A 671 13.97 1.92 -5.10
C SER A 671 15.07 1.14 -5.84
N GLY A 672 14.70 -0.02 -6.38
CA GLY A 672 15.58 -0.83 -7.24
C GLY A 672 15.63 -0.38 -8.69
N VAL A 673 14.70 0.49 -9.11
CA VAL A 673 14.56 1.02 -10.47
C VAL A 673 14.44 2.54 -10.44
N TYR A 674 14.84 3.19 -11.51
CA TYR A 674 14.52 4.60 -11.75
C TYR A 674 13.05 4.76 -12.13
N GLY A 675 12.52 5.94 -11.89
CA GLY A 675 11.19 6.32 -12.34
C GLY A 675 11.07 6.35 -13.85
N MET A 676 9.82 6.33 -14.33
CA MET A 676 9.55 6.44 -15.76
C MET A 676 9.95 7.82 -16.29
N GLY A 677 10.63 7.82 -17.45
CA GLY A 677 10.84 8.99 -18.27
C GLY A 677 9.55 9.48 -18.93
N ARG A 678 9.68 10.34 -19.93
CA ARG A 678 8.53 10.83 -20.68
C ARG A 678 7.77 9.70 -21.35
N ALA A 679 6.46 9.62 -21.08
CA ALA A 679 5.62 8.59 -21.64
C ALA A 679 4.21 9.12 -21.93
N LEU A 680 3.56 8.53 -22.96
CA LEU A 680 2.16 8.80 -23.30
C LEU A 680 1.34 7.57 -22.98
N GLY A 681 0.30 7.76 -22.17
CA GLY A 681 -0.69 6.74 -21.84
C GLY A 681 -2.03 7.03 -22.51
N LEU A 682 -2.69 5.99 -22.99
CA LEU A 682 -4.04 6.02 -23.52
C LEU A 682 -4.88 4.96 -22.80
N SER A 683 -6.05 5.34 -22.31
CA SER A 683 -7.05 4.42 -21.80
C SER A 683 -8.38 4.68 -22.48
N ILE A 684 -8.99 3.63 -23.01
CA ILE A 684 -10.30 3.64 -23.65
C ILE A 684 -11.21 2.79 -22.78
N ASN A 685 -12.25 3.40 -22.20
CA ASN A 685 -13.27 2.72 -21.43
C ASN A 685 -14.57 2.79 -22.22
N TRP A 686 -15.06 1.64 -22.63
CA TRP A 686 -16.37 1.50 -23.25
C TRP A 686 -17.34 0.86 -22.25
N HIS A 687 -18.58 1.34 -22.18
CA HIS A 687 -19.63 0.76 -21.34
C HIS A 687 -20.98 0.81 -22.05
N LEU A 688 -21.73 -0.28 -21.85
CA LEU A 688 -23.09 -0.49 -22.34
C LEU A 688 -24.06 -0.47 -21.17
#